data_4e95fd8685f8ec40541ca9cb39383c8d
#
_entry.id   4e95fd8685f8ec40541ca9cb39383c8d
#
_cell.length_a   1.000
_cell.length_b   1.000
_cell.length_c   1.000
_cell.angle_alpha   90.00
_cell.angle_beta   90.00
_cell.angle_gamma   90.00
#
_symmetry.space_group_name_H-M   'P 1'
#
loop_
_entity.id
_entity.type
_entity.pdbx_description
1 polymer ?
#
loop_
_entity_poly.entity_id
_entity_poly.type
_entity_poly.pdbx_seq_one_letter_code
_entity_poly.pdbx_strand_id
1 'polypeptide(L)'
;MNVSLKWLGTLVDIKGMNPDDMAETLTVDGIPVEHVIRPGEGIKGVITGKILSVEKHPDADHLLICQLDVGEEEPVQIVTSASNVKAGQIVPCALSGAHVPAAHDNKAPGGLRHGDIKIKAGKLRGVKSAGMMCSLGELGMDANLFPALNHEGILILPEDTPVGVDIHNLYDLDDVVYEMELTANRADCFSMIGMALETGAIFRKKVTLPSISVKEEGAPIEGRASVHISEPAYCKRFCGRLLENVKIGRSPEWIEDRLRSNGIRPINNVVDAANYVMLEIGQPLHTYDYDKVAGHSLTCRHAHEGEKIVTLDGQERQLNPSDLVIADGDDKAACVAGVMGGFDSEVTAETKNVLLESAVFDSASIRRTSRRLGLRSEASGRYEKGINPARSEMAINRICQLLEEQGAATTAKGMLDEYPVKAKPQIIKTTVKRINDYIGINMPKEQMIEILEALYFKVEEQDGNLTVTVPEFRLDLSGMPDLAEEVARVYGYKNIPITTPWSAIAKGAMSKDQDVIFRITDSLVADGLSEVVNYSFMDKKDLEKLNFPWGHKVYNAIPIMNPISEEYPDMRTTLLPGLMHTLTYNLSQKNEEAAIFESGHVYQPKELPLTELPYEYELFSGLLYGSPDEAGYPNNGRKYDFFDIKAIMENVLKALGIRDYEIRRSTYPVFHPGISADFVKDGKTLMSFGQLHPAVLDKWGIKKEVYGFVIFVPHLMNMVDETIDYSRIPKFPASQRDLSLLVPAHCTNDEVEEIIRKAGGKHLETLRLFDLYQGEQVKEGCKSMAYNLTFRAEDRTLTDKEVDQWIEKIVKALGKADITLRA
;
A
#
# COMPACT_ATOMS: atom_id res chain seq x y z
N MET A 1 -3.85 -16.98 2.90
CA MET A 1 -4.30 -18.39 2.97
C MET A 1 -4.51 -18.75 4.41
N ASN A 2 -5.60 -19.45 4.72
CA ASN A 2 -5.86 -19.93 6.07
C ASN A 2 -5.29 -21.34 6.26
N VAL A 3 -4.79 -21.63 7.46
CA VAL A 3 -4.21 -22.92 7.84
C VAL A 3 -4.86 -23.40 9.13
N SER A 4 -5.77 -24.38 9.00
CA SER A 4 -6.38 -25.07 10.13
C SER A 4 -5.34 -25.95 10.84
N LEU A 5 -5.17 -25.77 12.16
CA LEU A 5 -4.25 -26.61 12.94
C LEU A 5 -4.77 -28.03 13.11
N LYS A 6 -6.08 -28.24 13.13
CA LYS A 6 -6.66 -29.60 13.10
C LYS A 6 -6.27 -30.33 11.81
N TRP A 7 -6.40 -29.66 10.65
CA TRP A 7 -5.97 -30.24 9.39
C TRP A 7 -4.46 -30.43 9.34
N LEU A 8 -3.69 -29.40 9.68
CA LEU A 8 -2.23 -29.48 9.73
C LEU A 8 -1.75 -30.63 10.62
N GLY A 9 -2.38 -30.84 11.77
CA GLY A 9 -2.12 -31.94 12.70
C GLY A 9 -2.36 -33.34 12.14
N THR A 10 -3.08 -33.47 11.02
CA THR A 10 -3.19 -34.76 10.29
C THR A 10 -1.96 -35.08 9.43
N LEU A 11 -1.16 -34.05 9.12
CA LEU A 11 0.04 -34.16 8.27
C LEU A 11 1.35 -34.09 9.06
N VAL A 12 1.38 -33.36 10.17
CA VAL A 12 2.55 -33.18 11.02
C VAL A 12 2.17 -33.23 12.49
N ASP A 13 2.97 -33.90 13.33
CA ASP A 13 2.70 -34.06 14.76
C ASP A 13 2.96 -32.77 15.56
N ILE A 14 1.94 -31.93 15.64
CA ILE A 14 1.92 -30.67 16.42
C ILE A 14 1.18 -30.80 17.75
N LYS A 15 0.82 -32.01 18.15
CA LYS A 15 0.03 -32.27 19.37
C LYS A 15 0.75 -31.73 20.61
N GLY A 16 0.03 -30.94 21.39
CA GLY A 16 0.53 -30.36 22.64
C GLY A 16 1.41 -29.12 22.48
N MET A 17 1.64 -28.65 21.26
CA MET A 17 2.29 -27.36 21.02
C MET A 17 1.29 -26.22 21.27
N ASN A 18 1.80 -25.12 21.83
CA ASN A 18 0.97 -23.92 22.01
C ASN A 18 0.80 -23.22 20.66
N PRO A 19 -0.46 -22.94 20.21
CA PRO A 19 -0.68 -22.30 18.92
C PRO A 19 -0.06 -20.89 18.79
N ASP A 20 -0.05 -20.10 19.87
CA ASP A 20 0.50 -18.73 19.81
C ASP A 20 2.02 -18.76 19.69
N ASP A 21 2.71 -19.67 20.42
CA ASP A 21 4.16 -19.85 20.31
C ASP A 21 4.56 -20.41 18.92
N MET A 22 3.72 -21.28 18.35
CA MET A 22 3.91 -21.76 16.97
C MET A 22 3.80 -20.63 15.94
N ALA A 23 2.78 -19.78 16.08
CA ALA A 23 2.56 -18.64 15.19
C ALA A 23 3.73 -17.68 15.23
N GLU A 24 4.24 -17.36 16.43
CA GLU A 24 5.43 -16.51 16.62
C GLU A 24 6.67 -17.13 15.96
N THR A 25 6.91 -18.43 16.18
CA THR A 25 8.06 -19.12 15.59
C THR A 25 8.01 -19.14 14.07
N LEU A 26 6.85 -19.49 13.48
CA LEU A 26 6.66 -19.48 12.02
C LEU A 26 6.92 -18.08 11.45
N THR A 27 6.43 -17.04 12.12
CA THR A 27 6.60 -15.64 11.71
C THR A 27 8.07 -15.24 11.72
N VAL A 28 8.79 -15.55 12.79
CA VAL A 28 10.22 -15.25 12.90
C VAL A 28 11.07 -16.00 11.87
N ASP A 29 10.65 -17.21 11.51
CA ASP A 29 11.34 -18.04 10.51
C ASP A 29 10.93 -17.71 9.06
N GLY A 30 10.20 -16.60 8.86
CA GLY A 30 9.89 -16.05 7.54
C GLY A 30 8.60 -16.58 6.91
N ILE A 31 7.71 -17.20 7.71
CA ILE A 31 6.36 -17.62 7.29
C ILE A 31 5.32 -16.87 8.14
N PRO A 32 5.02 -15.60 7.81
CA PRO A 32 4.24 -14.73 8.69
C PRO A 32 2.82 -15.24 8.94
N VAL A 33 2.44 -15.30 10.22
CA VAL A 33 1.07 -15.47 10.68
C VAL A 33 0.53 -14.09 11.03
N GLU A 34 -0.45 -13.60 10.26
CA GLU A 34 -1.04 -12.28 10.47
C GLU A 34 -2.06 -12.30 11.61
N HIS A 35 -2.92 -13.33 11.60
CA HIS A 35 -3.93 -13.51 12.65
C HIS A 35 -4.05 -14.96 13.10
N VAL A 36 -4.29 -15.13 14.39
CA VAL A 36 -4.66 -16.43 14.99
C VAL A 36 -6.15 -16.42 15.26
N ILE A 37 -6.91 -17.10 14.42
CA ILE A 37 -8.37 -17.13 14.46
C ILE A 37 -8.82 -18.35 15.27
N ARG A 38 -9.74 -18.14 16.18
CA ARG A 38 -10.41 -19.19 16.97
C ARG A 38 -11.91 -19.15 16.69
N PRO A 39 -12.44 -20.02 15.79
CA PRO A 39 -13.83 -19.96 15.34
C PRO A 39 -14.86 -19.96 16.44
N GLY A 40 -14.63 -20.69 17.54
CA GLY A 40 -15.50 -20.74 18.71
C GLY A 40 -15.20 -19.71 19.81
N GLU A 41 -14.37 -18.68 19.51
CA GLU A 41 -14.04 -17.66 20.50
C GLU A 41 -15.29 -16.90 20.98
N GLY A 42 -15.40 -16.75 22.28
CA GLY A 42 -16.59 -16.12 22.92
C GLY A 42 -17.76 -17.07 23.18
N ILE A 43 -17.74 -18.29 22.65
CA ILE A 43 -18.76 -19.32 23.00
C ILE A 43 -18.30 -20.08 24.25
N LYS A 44 -19.16 -20.18 25.26
CA LYS A 44 -18.91 -21.01 26.46
C LYS A 44 -20.21 -21.58 27.00
N GLY A 45 -20.26 -22.87 27.27
CA GLY A 45 -21.41 -23.53 27.87
C GLY A 45 -22.68 -23.50 27.02
N VAL A 46 -22.51 -23.46 25.68
CA VAL A 46 -23.60 -23.67 24.72
C VAL A 46 -23.63 -25.13 24.35
N ILE A 47 -24.77 -25.78 24.56
CA ILE A 47 -24.95 -27.21 24.31
C ILE A 47 -26.10 -27.46 23.34
N THR A 48 -26.13 -28.64 22.77
CA THR A 48 -27.23 -29.06 21.89
C THR A 48 -28.44 -29.48 22.73
N GLY A 49 -29.65 -29.12 22.32
CA GLY A 49 -30.88 -29.50 22.99
C GLY A 49 -31.98 -29.88 22.02
N LYS A 50 -32.78 -30.87 22.36
CA LYS A 50 -33.92 -31.30 21.54
C LYS A 50 -35.22 -30.69 22.07
N ILE A 51 -35.98 -30.05 21.22
CA ILE A 51 -37.25 -29.44 21.53
C ILE A 51 -38.30 -30.56 21.70
N LEU A 52 -38.83 -30.71 22.93
CA LEU A 52 -39.83 -31.70 23.26
C LEU A 52 -41.26 -31.23 22.95
N SER A 53 -41.55 -29.94 23.31
CA SER A 53 -42.84 -29.32 23.05
C SER A 53 -42.69 -27.83 22.77
N VAL A 54 -43.64 -27.26 22.02
CA VAL A 54 -43.73 -25.83 21.72
C VAL A 54 -45.16 -25.39 22.02
N GLU A 55 -45.34 -24.44 22.92
CA GLU A 55 -46.63 -23.85 23.29
C GLU A 55 -46.65 -22.35 23.08
N LYS A 56 -47.82 -21.76 22.83
CA LYS A 56 -47.97 -20.30 22.74
C LYS A 56 -47.85 -19.66 24.11
N HIS A 57 -47.22 -18.52 24.21
CA HIS A 57 -47.13 -17.72 25.41
C HIS A 57 -48.54 -17.17 25.79
N PRO A 58 -48.99 -17.32 27.08
CA PRO A 58 -50.34 -16.87 27.48
C PRO A 58 -50.61 -15.38 27.31
N ASP A 59 -49.57 -14.53 27.49
CA ASP A 59 -49.69 -13.07 27.52
C ASP A 59 -48.87 -12.37 26.39
N ALA A 60 -48.50 -13.09 25.33
CA ALA A 60 -47.72 -12.51 24.24
C ALA A 60 -47.88 -13.28 22.90
N ASP A 61 -48.44 -12.62 21.89
CA ASP A 61 -48.74 -13.24 20.59
C ASP A 61 -47.45 -13.67 19.79
N HIS A 62 -46.32 -13.10 20.11
CA HIS A 62 -45.04 -13.33 19.38
C HIS A 62 -44.04 -14.21 20.16
N LEU A 63 -44.44 -14.75 21.33
CA LEU A 63 -43.56 -15.60 22.10
C LEU A 63 -44.02 -17.04 22.11
N LEU A 64 -43.05 -17.95 22.06
CA LEU A 64 -43.25 -19.39 22.19
C LEU A 64 -42.52 -19.89 23.44
N ILE A 65 -43.14 -20.84 24.13
CA ILE A 65 -42.59 -21.55 25.30
C ILE A 65 -42.16 -22.94 24.81
N CYS A 66 -40.85 -23.21 24.89
CA CYS A 66 -40.29 -24.48 24.49
C CYS A 66 -39.81 -25.27 25.71
N GLN A 67 -40.10 -26.55 25.75
CA GLN A 67 -39.49 -27.51 26.69
C GLN A 67 -38.38 -28.25 25.93
N LEU A 68 -37.17 -28.27 26.47
CA LEU A 68 -36.02 -28.85 25.81
C LEU A 68 -35.37 -29.91 26.66
N ASP A 69 -35.05 -31.01 26.03
CA ASP A 69 -34.10 -31.99 26.56
C ASP A 69 -32.69 -31.54 26.21
N VAL A 70 -31.88 -31.26 27.21
CA VAL A 70 -30.49 -30.80 27.08
C VAL A 70 -29.50 -31.85 27.63
N GLY A 71 -29.95 -33.07 27.81
CA GLY A 71 -29.16 -34.17 28.40
C GLY A 71 -29.14 -34.18 29.94
N GLU A 72 -29.99 -33.38 30.59
CA GLU A 72 -30.18 -33.34 32.02
C GLU A 72 -31.42 -34.17 32.42
N GLU A 73 -31.58 -34.51 33.74
CA GLU A 73 -32.70 -35.32 34.24
C GLU A 73 -34.08 -34.68 34.01
N GLU A 74 -34.17 -33.36 34.05
CA GLU A 74 -35.40 -32.58 33.83
C GLU A 74 -35.31 -31.69 32.60
N PRO A 75 -36.42 -31.59 31.81
CA PRO A 75 -36.46 -30.68 30.68
C PRO A 75 -36.28 -29.21 31.08
N VAL A 76 -35.61 -28.42 30.27
CA VAL A 76 -35.35 -27.01 30.50
C VAL A 76 -36.34 -26.16 29.68
N GLN A 77 -36.97 -25.18 30.35
CA GLN A 77 -37.88 -24.25 29.68
C GLN A 77 -37.13 -23.03 29.11
N ILE A 78 -37.32 -22.79 27.82
CA ILE A 78 -36.79 -21.58 27.14
C ILE A 78 -37.94 -20.89 26.41
N VAL A 79 -38.02 -19.56 26.55
CA VAL A 79 -38.99 -18.71 25.84
C VAL A 79 -38.27 -18.01 24.71
N THR A 80 -38.86 -18.06 23.51
CA THR A 80 -38.29 -17.47 22.29
C THR A 80 -39.33 -16.68 21.48
N SER A 81 -38.84 -15.68 20.71
CA SER A 81 -39.65 -15.00 19.70
C SER A 81 -39.49 -15.59 18.30
N ALA A 82 -38.60 -16.55 18.13
CA ALA A 82 -38.39 -17.21 16.86
C ALA A 82 -39.57 -18.08 16.44
N SER A 83 -40.01 -17.96 15.20
CA SER A 83 -41.15 -18.68 14.65
C SER A 83 -40.82 -20.01 13.99
N ASN A 84 -39.53 -20.31 13.79
CA ASN A 84 -39.06 -21.48 13.04
C ASN A 84 -38.87 -22.74 13.94
N VAL A 85 -39.21 -22.67 15.24
CA VAL A 85 -39.00 -23.76 16.17
C VAL A 85 -40.20 -24.73 16.17
N LYS A 86 -39.92 -26.05 16.21
CA LYS A 86 -40.91 -27.12 16.24
C LYS A 86 -40.43 -28.25 17.14
N ALA A 87 -41.38 -28.97 17.74
CA ALA A 87 -41.07 -30.21 18.51
C ALA A 87 -40.32 -31.22 17.63
N GLY A 88 -39.33 -31.86 18.22
CA GLY A 88 -38.41 -32.81 17.54
C GLY A 88 -37.12 -32.22 17.00
N GLN A 89 -37.04 -30.92 16.78
CA GLN A 89 -35.83 -30.26 16.29
C GLN A 89 -34.74 -30.25 17.36
N ILE A 90 -33.47 -30.29 16.88
CA ILE A 90 -32.26 -30.11 17.70
C ILE A 90 -31.73 -28.72 17.45
N VAL A 91 -31.37 -27.97 18.49
CA VAL A 91 -30.97 -26.56 18.46
C VAL A 91 -29.83 -26.28 19.43
N PRO A 92 -28.98 -25.28 19.19
CA PRO A 92 -27.99 -24.83 20.18
C PRO A 92 -28.71 -24.08 21.32
N CYS A 93 -28.37 -24.42 22.57
CA CYS A 93 -28.94 -23.85 23.77
C CYS A 93 -27.88 -23.22 24.65
N ALA A 94 -27.95 -21.92 24.81
CA ALA A 94 -27.13 -21.15 25.76
C ALA A 94 -27.91 -21.05 27.09
N LEU A 95 -27.58 -21.89 28.06
CA LEU A 95 -28.19 -21.88 29.39
C LEU A 95 -27.65 -20.75 30.26
N SER A 96 -28.26 -20.55 31.42
CA SER A 96 -27.81 -19.52 32.39
C SER A 96 -26.35 -19.74 32.79
N GLY A 97 -25.50 -18.76 32.57
CA GLY A 97 -24.06 -18.82 32.79
C GLY A 97 -23.24 -19.02 31.50
N ALA A 98 -23.88 -19.43 30.40
CA ALA A 98 -23.24 -19.52 29.08
C ALA A 98 -22.85 -18.13 28.53
N HIS A 99 -21.89 -18.12 27.60
CA HIS A 99 -21.45 -16.94 26.90
C HIS A 99 -21.60 -17.14 25.38
N VAL A 100 -21.99 -16.08 24.67
CA VAL A 100 -22.10 -16.05 23.20
C VAL A 100 -21.45 -14.79 22.68
N PRO A 101 -20.83 -14.83 21.45
CA PRO A 101 -20.15 -13.68 20.88
C PRO A 101 -21.08 -12.60 20.31
N ALA A 102 -22.39 -12.93 20.17
CA ALA A 102 -23.37 -11.94 19.72
C ALA A 102 -24.74 -12.24 20.30
N ALA A 103 -25.62 -11.23 20.39
CA ALA A 103 -27.02 -11.39 20.74
C ALA A 103 -27.91 -10.48 19.91
N HIS A 104 -29.15 -10.91 19.68
CA HIS A 104 -30.10 -10.12 18.92
C HIS A 104 -30.40 -8.78 19.59
N ASP A 105 -30.28 -7.68 18.82
CA ASP A 105 -30.57 -6.32 19.25
C ASP A 105 -31.13 -5.51 18.09
N ASN A 106 -32.43 -5.24 18.09
CA ASN A 106 -33.11 -4.47 17.05
C ASN A 106 -32.58 -3.05 16.85
N LYS A 107 -31.75 -2.54 17.76
CA LYS A 107 -31.15 -1.21 17.69
C LYS A 107 -29.71 -1.24 17.12
N ALA A 108 -29.12 -2.43 17.03
CA ALA A 108 -27.76 -2.59 16.51
C ALA A 108 -27.77 -2.69 14.98
N PRO A 109 -26.72 -2.19 14.31
CA PRO A 109 -26.54 -2.43 12.87
C PRO A 109 -26.55 -3.93 12.54
N GLY A 110 -27.34 -4.34 11.58
CA GLY A 110 -27.48 -5.75 11.23
C GLY A 110 -28.30 -6.59 12.21
N GLY A 111 -28.92 -5.99 13.26
CA GLY A 111 -29.78 -6.68 14.21
C GLY A 111 -29.03 -7.51 15.25
N LEU A 112 -27.71 -7.43 15.32
CA LEU A 112 -26.85 -8.14 16.29
C LEU A 112 -25.92 -7.18 17.04
N ARG A 113 -25.86 -7.36 18.36
CA ARG A 113 -24.85 -6.72 19.22
C ARG A 113 -23.73 -7.71 19.48
N HIS A 114 -22.53 -7.40 19.06
CA HIS A 114 -21.33 -8.21 19.25
C HIS A 114 -20.65 -7.94 20.61
N GLY A 115 -19.96 -8.94 21.14
CA GLY A 115 -19.18 -8.88 22.38
C GLY A 115 -19.34 -10.13 23.22
N ASP A 116 -18.66 -10.24 24.37
CA ASP A 116 -18.81 -11.32 25.32
C ASP A 116 -20.12 -11.15 26.09
N ILE A 117 -21.16 -11.86 25.68
CA ILE A 117 -22.51 -11.73 26.21
C ILE A 117 -22.85 -12.91 27.12
N LYS A 118 -22.90 -12.65 28.39
CA LYS A 118 -23.28 -13.65 29.38
C LYS A 118 -24.81 -13.84 29.46
N ILE A 119 -25.27 -15.06 29.23
CA ILE A 119 -26.67 -15.43 29.29
C ILE A 119 -27.10 -15.60 30.74
N LYS A 120 -28.29 -15.11 31.07
CA LYS A 120 -28.89 -15.20 32.41
C LYS A 120 -30.29 -15.74 32.30
N ALA A 121 -30.65 -16.62 33.25
CA ALA A 121 -32.04 -16.98 33.43
C ALA A 121 -32.89 -15.75 33.76
N GLY A 122 -34.07 -15.66 33.20
CA GLY A 122 -34.93 -14.52 33.35
C GLY A 122 -36.42 -14.85 33.28
N LYS A 123 -37.23 -13.81 33.22
CA LYS A 123 -38.69 -13.93 32.93
C LYS A 123 -39.01 -13.06 31.71
N LEU A 124 -39.63 -13.68 30.71
CA LEU A 124 -40.17 -12.99 29.57
C LEU A 124 -41.68 -12.90 29.75
N ARG A 125 -42.21 -11.71 29.94
CA ARG A 125 -43.61 -11.44 30.23
C ARG A 125 -44.22 -12.39 31.29
N GLY A 126 -43.48 -12.59 32.43
CA GLY A 126 -43.90 -13.41 33.54
C GLY A 126 -43.52 -14.88 33.47
N VAL A 127 -43.24 -15.43 32.30
CA VAL A 127 -42.82 -16.82 32.10
C VAL A 127 -41.32 -16.97 32.26
N LYS A 128 -40.87 -17.98 33.02
CA LYS A 128 -39.43 -18.24 33.24
C LYS A 128 -38.77 -18.75 31.96
N SER A 129 -37.58 -18.25 31.68
CA SER A 129 -36.69 -18.79 30.65
C SER A 129 -35.34 -19.07 31.28
N ALA A 130 -34.84 -20.29 31.16
CA ALA A 130 -33.55 -20.70 31.74
C ALA A 130 -32.35 -20.30 30.92
N GLY A 131 -32.55 -19.81 29.71
CA GLY A 131 -31.52 -19.42 28.76
C GLY A 131 -32.13 -18.94 27.45
N MET A 132 -31.36 -19.11 26.35
CA MET A 132 -31.81 -18.82 24.99
C MET A 132 -31.41 -19.94 24.04
N MET A 133 -32.15 -20.12 22.96
CA MET A 133 -31.73 -20.88 21.79
C MET A 133 -30.99 -19.93 20.86
N CYS A 134 -29.92 -20.38 20.22
CA CYS A 134 -29.05 -19.51 19.44
C CYS A 134 -29.32 -19.62 17.93
N SER A 135 -29.25 -18.50 17.25
CA SER A 135 -29.14 -18.42 15.79
C SER A 135 -27.67 -18.62 15.36
N LEU A 136 -27.46 -18.79 14.04
CA LEU A 136 -26.13 -18.90 13.43
C LEU A 136 -25.28 -17.64 13.74
N GLY A 137 -25.85 -16.44 13.59
CA GLY A 137 -25.19 -15.18 13.86
C GLY A 137 -24.85 -14.95 15.34
N GLU A 138 -25.69 -15.43 16.28
CA GLU A 138 -25.41 -15.34 17.73
C GLU A 138 -24.24 -16.23 18.17
N LEU A 139 -23.96 -17.28 17.39
CA LEU A 139 -22.76 -18.13 17.53
C LEU A 139 -21.54 -17.57 16.80
N GLY A 140 -21.65 -16.40 16.13
CA GLY A 140 -20.56 -15.79 15.37
C GLY A 140 -20.20 -16.53 14.08
N MET A 141 -21.07 -17.41 13.59
CA MET A 141 -20.84 -18.20 12.39
C MET A 141 -21.27 -17.42 11.14
N ASP A 142 -20.42 -17.38 10.10
CA ASP A 142 -20.74 -16.72 8.82
C ASP A 142 -21.72 -17.57 8.00
N ALA A 143 -22.95 -17.07 7.82
CA ALA A 143 -24.00 -17.73 7.07
C ALA A 143 -23.59 -18.16 5.64
N ASN A 144 -22.69 -17.40 5.00
CA ASN A 144 -22.23 -17.73 3.65
C ASN A 144 -21.44 -19.06 3.59
N LEU A 145 -20.77 -19.42 4.68
CA LEU A 145 -20.00 -20.65 4.77
C LEU A 145 -20.86 -21.89 5.13
N PHE A 146 -22.12 -21.70 5.49
CA PHE A 146 -23.04 -22.75 5.92
C PHE A 146 -24.31 -22.79 5.04
N PRO A 147 -24.19 -23.04 3.73
CA PRO A 147 -25.35 -22.99 2.82
C PRO A 147 -26.43 -24.06 3.11
N ALA A 148 -26.05 -25.13 3.78
CA ALA A 148 -26.98 -26.20 4.14
C ALA A 148 -27.78 -25.92 5.42
N LEU A 149 -27.41 -24.91 6.21
CA LEU A 149 -28.06 -24.51 7.44
C LEU A 149 -29.08 -23.39 7.20
N ASN A 150 -30.08 -23.27 8.09
CA ASN A 150 -31.00 -22.16 8.01
C ASN A 150 -30.30 -20.85 8.47
N HIS A 151 -30.48 -19.79 7.70
CA HIS A 151 -29.88 -18.49 7.98
C HIS A 151 -30.76 -17.56 8.81
N GLU A 152 -32.04 -17.82 8.89
CA GLU A 152 -33.03 -17.05 9.65
C GLU A 152 -33.58 -17.83 10.87
N GLY A 153 -33.77 -17.09 11.95
CA GLY A 153 -34.27 -17.63 13.20
C GLY A 153 -33.27 -18.48 13.97
N ILE A 154 -33.74 -19.39 14.83
CA ILE A 154 -32.89 -20.29 15.59
C ILE A 154 -32.20 -21.30 14.66
N LEU A 155 -30.94 -21.58 14.91
CA LEU A 155 -30.19 -22.59 14.15
C LEU A 155 -30.80 -23.97 14.41
N ILE A 156 -31.20 -24.66 13.33
CA ILE A 156 -31.68 -26.05 13.38
C ILE A 156 -30.56 -26.97 12.99
N LEU A 157 -30.13 -27.81 13.89
CA LEU A 157 -29.10 -28.80 13.69
C LEU A 157 -29.65 -30.07 13.02
N PRO A 158 -28.80 -30.90 12.40
CA PRO A 158 -29.19 -32.21 11.82
C PRO A 158 -29.91 -33.09 12.87
N GLU A 159 -30.87 -33.93 12.42
CA GLU A 159 -31.69 -34.75 13.29
C GLU A 159 -30.89 -35.80 14.08
N ASP A 160 -29.72 -36.19 13.56
CA ASP A 160 -28.82 -37.17 14.17
C ASP A 160 -27.81 -36.55 15.13
N THR A 161 -27.85 -35.22 15.34
CA THR A 161 -26.96 -34.54 16.27
C THR A 161 -27.24 -35.01 17.72
N PRO A 162 -26.22 -35.46 18.49
CA PRO A 162 -26.40 -35.88 19.87
C PRO A 162 -26.89 -34.73 20.78
N VAL A 163 -27.75 -35.03 21.72
CA VAL A 163 -28.28 -34.07 22.71
C VAL A 163 -27.28 -33.90 23.88
N GLY A 164 -27.15 -32.69 24.41
CA GLY A 164 -26.27 -32.40 25.57
C GLY A 164 -24.79 -32.27 25.21
N VAL A 165 -24.45 -32.18 23.94
CA VAL A 165 -23.06 -32.04 23.47
C VAL A 165 -22.70 -30.58 23.39
N ASP A 166 -21.49 -30.24 23.80
CA ASP A 166 -20.94 -28.88 23.61
C ASP A 166 -20.86 -28.53 22.12
N ILE A 167 -21.34 -27.35 21.72
CA ILE A 167 -21.39 -26.88 20.35
C ILE A 167 -20.02 -26.81 19.72
N HIS A 168 -18.94 -26.62 20.51
CA HIS A 168 -17.57 -26.63 20.00
C HIS A 168 -17.15 -27.93 19.28
N ASN A 169 -17.81 -29.05 19.64
CA ASN A 169 -17.54 -30.32 18.99
C ASN A 169 -18.18 -30.44 17.60
N LEU A 170 -18.92 -29.41 17.16
CA LEU A 170 -19.57 -29.36 15.86
C LEU A 170 -18.90 -28.28 15.04
N TYR A 171 -18.81 -28.51 13.74
CA TYR A 171 -18.33 -27.52 12.75
C TYR A 171 -16.91 -26.99 13.00
N ASP A 172 -16.04 -27.80 13.64
CA ASP A 172 -14.67 -27.42 14.00
C ASP A 172 -14.52 -26.07 14.72
N LEU A 173 -15.51 -25.71 15.58
CA LEU A 173 -15.46 -24.49 16.39
C LEU A 173 -14.33 -24.52 17.45
N ASP A 174 -13.77 -25.69 17.75
CA ASP A 174 -12.61 -25.87 18.64
C ASP A 174 -11.27 -25.82 17.87
N ASP A 175 -11.28 -25.54 16.56
CA ASP A 175 -10.07 -25.38 15.75
C ASP A 175 -9.35 -24.06 16.07
N VAL A 176 -8.07 -24.00 15.67
CA VAL A 176 -7.29 -22.78 15.59
C VAL A 176 -6.83 -22.64 14.14
N VAL A 177 -7.11 -21.50 13.54
CA VAL A 177 -6.81 -21.23 12.13
C VAL A 177 -5.83 -20.07 12.05
N TYR A 178 -4.70 -20.27 11.36
CA TYR A 178 -3.77 -19.20 11.06
C TYR A 178 -4.13 -18.53 9.75
N GLU A 179 -4.28 -17.22 9.78
CA GLU A 179 -4.28 -16.42 8.56
C GLU A 179 -2.84 -16.08 8.20
N MET A 180 -2.38 -16.67 7.07
CA MET A 180 -0.99 -16.56 6.61
C MET A 180 -0.82 -15.43 5.60
N GLU A 181 0.16 -14.55 5.84
CA GLU A 181 0.62 -13.56 4.85
C GLU A 181 1.83 -14.11 4.08
N LEU A 182 1.58 -15.00 3.13
CA LEU A 182 2.63 -15.66 2.37
C LEU A 182 3.23 -14.76 1.30
N THR A 183 4.55 -14.60 1.32
CA THR A 183 5.31 -13.85 0.31
C THR A 183 5.23 -14.51 -1.08
N ALA A 184 5.47 -13.72 -2.12
CA ALA A 184 5.31 -14.19 -3.50
C ALA A 184 6.27 -15.32 -3.89
N ASN A 185 7.44 -15.41 -3.25
CA ASN A 185 8.43 -16.47 -3.48
C ASN A 185 8.03 -17.80 -2.84
N ARG A 186 7.22 -17.80 -1.77
CA ARG A 186 6.82 -19.01 -1.05
C ARG A 186 5.54 -19.64 -1.61
N ALA A 187 5.51 -19.84 -2.94
CA ALA A 187 4.41 -20.53 -3.64
C ALA A 187 4.15 -21.96 -3.13
N ASP A 188 5.15 -22.64 -2.60
CA ASP A 188 5.06 -23.95 -1.98
C ASP A 188 4.11 -23.97 -0.78
N CYS A 189 4.13 -22.91 0.04
CA CYS A 189 3.32 -22.77 1.25
C CYS A 189 1.84 -22.43 0.99
N PHE A 190 1.44 -22.15 -0.28
CA PHE A 190 0.02 -21.99 -0.64
C PHE A 190 -0.74 -23.33 -0.69
N SER A 191 -0.34 -24.29 0.16
CA SER A 191 -0.96 -25.60 0.32
C SER A 191 -0.75 -26.15 1.73
N MET A 192 -1.66 -27.01 2.18
CA MET A 192 -1.52 -27.67 3.48
C MET A 192 -0.30 -28.61 3.53
N ILE A 193 0.01 -29.28 2.42
CA ILE A 193 1.24 -30.09 2.31
C ILE A 193 2.47 -29.23 2.41
N GLY A 194 2.52 -28.08 1.72
CA GLY A 194 3.65 -27.16 1.81
C GLY A 194 3.84 -26.62 3.22
N MET A 195 2.76 -26.21 3.87
CA MET A 195 2.79 -25.76 5.27
C MET A 195 3.21 -26.88 6.24
N ALA A 196 2.81 -28.14 5.98
CA ALA A 196 3.22 -29.27 6.79
C ALA A 196 4.74 -29.56 6.63
N LEU A 197 5.27 -29.51 5.41
CA LEU A 197 6.70 -29.69 5.14
C LEU A 197 7.52 -28.60 5.83
N GLU A 198 7.10 -27.36 5.75
CA GLU A 198 7.74 -26.22 6.38
C GLU A 198 7.68 -26.31 7.91
N THR A 199 6.49 -26.55 8.48
CA THR A 199 6.30 -26.75 9.92
C THR A 199 7.13 -27.92 10.42
N GLY A 200 7.16 -29.03 9.67
CA GLY A 200 7.98 -30.20 9.98
C GLY A 200 9.48 -29.89 10.04
N ALA A 201 9.97 -29.08 9.09
CA ALA A 201 11.38 -28.65 9.05
C ALA A 201 11.73 -27.75 10.22
N ILE A 202 10.92 -26.71 10.49
CA ILE A 202 11.15 -25.73 11.56
C ILE A 202 11.13 -26.39 12.95
N PHE A 203 10.08 -27.17 13.23
CA PHE A 203 9.89 -27.81 14.55
C PHE A 203 10.53 -29.17 14.68
N ARG A 204 11.28 -29.64 13.67
CA ARG A 204 11.91 -30.97 13.63
C ARG A 204 10.92 -32.10 13.88
N LYS A 205 9.75 -32.02 13.26
CA LYS A 205 8.66 -32.99 13.36
C LYS A 205 8.56 -33.81 12.07
N LYS A 206 8.15 -35.08 12.25
CA LYS A 206 7.92 -35.97 11.10
C LYS A 206 6.62 -35.53 10.39
N VAL A 207 6.71 -35.41 9.07
CA VAL A 207 5.57 -35.19 8.17
C VAL A 207 5.12 -36.53 7.58
N THR A 208 3.82 -36.73 7.54
CA THR A 208 3.20 -37.91 6.91
C THR A 208 2.27 -37.40 5.83
N LEU A 209 2.64 -37.60 4.58
CA LEU A 209 1.81 -37.21 3.43
C LEU A 209 0.74 -38.29 3.15
N PRO A 210 -0.42 -37.88 2.58
CA PRO A 210 -1.46 -38.82 2.17
C PRO A 210 -0.95 -39.79 1.12
N SER A 211 -1.31 -41.06 1.26
CA SER A 211 -1.08 -42.05 0.22
C SER A 211 -2.17 -41.93 -0.85
N ILE A 212 -1.76 -41.65 -2.09
CA ILE A 212 -2.69 -41.45 -3.21
C ILE A 212 -2.71 -42.69 -4.08
N SER A 213 -3.88 -43.28 -4.25
CA SER A 213 -4.10 -44.41 -5.13
C SER A 213 -5.45 -44.29 -5.82
N VAL A 214 -5.50 -44.59 -7.10
CA VAL A 214 -6.72 -44.53 -7.91
C VAL A 214 -7.13 -45.95 -8.29
N LYS A 215 -8.40 -46.30 -8.15
CA LYS A 215 -8.99 -47.53 -8.62
C LYS A 215 -9.51 -47.31 -10.03
N GLU A 216 -8.69 -47.63 -11.00
CA GLU A 216 -9.09 -47.47 -12.41
C GLU A 216 -10.05 -48.58 -12.82
N GLU A 217 -11.27 -48.24 -13.20
CA GLU A 217 -12.34 -49.17 -13.62
C GLU A 217 -12.89 -48.78 -15.00
N GLY A 218 -13.59 -49.65 -15.65
CA GLY A 218 -14.25 -49.36 -16.94
C GLY A 218 -13.36 -49.33 -18.15
N ALA A 219 -13.78 -48.59 -19.18
CA ALA A 219 -13.07 -48.45 -20.46
C ALA A 219 -11.92 -47.46 -20.37
N PRO A 220 -10.86 -47.60 -21.18
CA PRO A 220 -9.78 -46.63 -21.26
C PRO A 220 -10.27 -45.25 -21.67
N ILE A 221 -9.61 -44.20 -21.17
CA ILE A 221 -9.88 -42.78 -21.55
C ILE A 221 -9.40 -42.51 -22.98
N GLU A 222 -8.38 -43.24 -23.44
CA GLU A 222 -7.82 -43.09 -24.80
C GLU A 222 -8.90 -43.23 -25.88
N GLY A 223 -8.96 -42.25 -26.80
CA GLY A 223 -9.97 -42.23 -27.88
C GLY A 223 -11.37 -41.74 -27.42
N ARG A 224 -11.56 -41.49 -26.14
CA ARG A 224 -12.80 -40.94 -25.58
C ARG A 224 -12.66 -39.48 -25.17
N ALA A 225 -11.47 -39.06 -24.78
CA ALA A 225 -11.13 -37.67 -24.52
C ALA A 225 -9.71 -37.39 -25.01
N SER A 226 -9.37 -36.10 -25.16
CA SER A 226 -8.02 -35.68 -25.49
C SER A 226 -7.70 -34.32 -24.81
N VAL A 227 -6.41 -34.11 -24.53
CA VAL A 227 -5.90 -32.82 -24.06
C VAL A 227 -4.76 -32.39 -24.97
N HIS A 228 -4.64 -31.09 -25.29
CA HIS A 228 -3.62 -30.55 -26.18
C HIS A 228 -3.06 -29.26 -25.66
N ILE A 229 -1.75 -29.05 -25.84
CA ILE A 229 -1.03 -27.84 -25.55
C ILE A 229 -0.56 -27.19 -26.83
N SER A 230 -1.23 -26.15 -27.32
CA SER A 230 -0.79 -25.41 -28.51
C SER A 230 0.39 -24.50 -28.20
N GLU A 231 0.53 -24.04 -26.95
CA GLU A 231 1.53 -23.06 -26.54
C GLU A 231 2.38 -23.58 -25.36
N PRO A 232 3.41 -24.41 -25.60
CA PRO A 232 4.23 -25.00 -24.53
C PRO A 232 4.99 -23.99 -23.67
N ALA A 233 5.20 -22.77 -24.17
CA ALA A 233 5.81 -21.69 -23.39
C ALA A 233 4.89 -21.19 -22.26
N TYR A 234 3.57 -21.28 -22.46
CA TYR A 234 2.55 -20.76 -21.55
C TYR A 234 1.78 -21.84 -20.79
N CYS A 235 1.76 -23.08 -21.28
CA CYS A 235 1.23 -24.24 -20.58
C CYS A 235 2.31 -25.32 -20.51
N LYS A 236 2.78 -25.60 -19.29
CA LYS A 236 3.93 -26.50 -19.08
C LYS A 236 3.54 -27.98 -19.02
N ARG A 237 2.38 -28.29 -18.50
CA ARG A 237 1.81 -29.64 -18.40
C ARG A 237 0.29 -29.55 -18.37
N PHE A 238 -0.38 -30.51 -18.98
CA PHE A 238 -1.82 -30.66 -18.99
C PHE A 238 -2.19 -32.14 -18.78
N CYS A 239 -2.76 -32.45 -17.61
CA CYS A 239 -3.27 -33.75 -17.26
C CYS A 239 -4.80 -33.77 -17.36
N GLY A 240 -5.37 -34.86 -17.85
CA GLY A 240 -6.80 -35.11 -17.94
C GLY A 240 -7.18 -36.50 -17.42
N ARG A 241 -8.30 -36.61 -16.68
CA ARG A 241 -8.94 -37.86 -16.27
C ARG A 241 -10.43 -37.78 -16.45
N LEU A 242 -11.04 -38.93 -16.74
CA LEU A 242 -12.48 -39.06 -16.92
C LEU A 242 -13.10 -39.80 -15.71
N LEU A 243 -14.05 -39.13 -15.09
CA LEU A 243 -14.92 -39.73 -14.07
C LEU A 243 -16.26 -40.10 -14.69
N GLU A 244 -16.72 -41.28 -14.38
CA GLU A 244 -17.99 -41.85 -14.88
C GLU A 244 -18.92 -42.17 -13.72
N ASN A 245 -20.23 -42.29 -14.01
CA ASN A 245 -21.26 -42.59 -13.02
C ASN A 245 -21.26 -41.61 -11.82
N VAL A 246 -20.98 -40.36 -12.11
CA VAL A 246 -20.87 -39.31 -11.08
C VAL A 246 -22.24 -39.09 -10.41
N LYS A 247 -22.24 -39.12 -9.09
CA LYS A 247 -23.39 -38.79 -8.23
C LYS A 247 -23.12 -37.47 -7.53
N ILE A 248 -23.73 -36.43 -8.04
CA ILE A 248 -23.63 -35.10 -7.43
C ILE A 248 -24.45 -35.08 -6.11
N GLY A 249 -23.83 -34.62 -5.05
CA GLY A 249 -24.43 -34.55 -3.72
C GLY A 249 -23.69 -33.66 -2.77
N ARG A 250 -24.05 -33.71 -1.49
CA ARG A 250 -23.35 -33.00 -0.43
C ARG A 250 -22.01 -33.67 -0.15
N SER A 251 -21.00 -32.88 0.14
CA SER A 251 -19.69 -33.36 0.57
C SER A 251 -19.74 -33.97 1.98
N PRO A 252 -18.83 -34.89 2.31
CA PRO A 252 -18.63 -35.29 3.72
C PRO A 252 -18.25 -34.08 4.58
N GLU A 253 -18.77 -34.06 5.83
CA GLU A 253 -18.62 -32.92 6.72
C GLU A 253 -17.15 -32.50 6.93
N TRP A 254 -16.23 -33.46 7.07
CA TRP A 254 -14.81 -33.18 7.23
C TRP A 254 -14.18 -32.45 6.04
N ILE A 255 -14.70 -32.61 4.81
CA ILE A 255 -14.31 -31.82 3.65
C ILE A 255 -14.87 -30.40 3.76
N GLU A 256 -16.17 -30.30 4.09
CA GLU A 256 -16.82 -28.99 4.26
C GLU A 256 -16.16 -28.15 5.37
N ASP A 257 -15.79 -28.78 6.52
CA ASP A 257 -15.10 -28.10 7.64
C ASP A 257 -13.75 -27.53 7.19
N ARG A 258 -12.96 -28.33 6.46
CA ARG A 258 -11.66 -27.87 5.92
C ARG A 258 -11.79 -26.78 4.87
N LEU A 259 -12.85 -26.77 4.07
CA LEU A 259 -13.15 -25.67 3.15
C LEU A 259 -13.58 -24.41 3.92
N ARG A 260 -14.47 -24.57 4.90
CA ARG A 260 -14.94 -23.47 5.76
C ARG A 260 -13.80 -22.80 6.52
N SER A 261 -12.87 -23.55 7.08
CA SER A 261 -11.69 -23.00 7.78
C SER A 261 -10.81 -22.14 6.84
N ASN A 262 -10.88 -22.38 5.54
CA ASN A 262 -10.21 -21.59 4.50
C ASN A 262 -11.09 -20.49 3.87
N GLY A 263 -12.30 -20.26 4.40
CA GLY A 263 -13.24 -19.28 3.87
C GLY A 263 -13.89 -19.68 2.54
N ILE A 264 -13.83 -20.95 2.15
CA ILE A 264 -14.44 -21.47 0.92
C ILE A 264 -15.82 -22.06 1.24
N ARG A 265 -16.83 -21.55 0.56
CA ARG A 265 -18.21 -22.04 0.67
C ARG A 265 -18.33 -23.41 0.00
N PRO A 266 -18.82 -24.45 0.70
CA PRO A 266 -19.16 -25.74 0.09
C PRO A 266 -20.28 -25.61 -0.96
N ILE A 267 -20.16 -26.35 -2.07
CA ILE A 267 -21.12 -26.31 -3.18
C ILE A 267 -21.70 -27.70 -3.44
N ASN A 268 -20.86 -28.65 -3.86
CA ASN A 268 -21.18 -30.05 -4.07
C ASN A 268 -19.90 -30.89 -4.01
N ASN A 269 -20.04 -32.19 -3.85
CA ASN A 269 -18.93 -33.10 -3.62
C ASN A 269 -17.84 -33.10 -4.71
N VAL A 270 -18.15 -32.78 -5.97
CA VAL A 270 -17.16 -32.70 -7.05
C VAL A 270 -16.36 -31.42 -6.99
N VAL A 271 -17.06 -30.28 -6.88
CA VAL A 271 -16.42 -28.95 -6.79
C VAL A 271 -15.64 -28.82 -5.49
N ASP A 272 -16.21 -29.31 -4.40
CA ASP A 272 -15.59 -29.28 -3.07
C ASP A 272 -14.34 -30.16 -3.01
N ALA A 273 -14.36 -31.36 -3.65
CA ALA A 273 -13.17 -32.19 -3.77
C ALA A 273 -12.06 -31.48 -4.58
N ALA A 274 -12.40 -30.75 -5.64
CA ALA A 274 -11.43 -29.97 -6.42
C ALA A 274 -10.84 -28.83 -5.57
N ASN A 275 -11.67 -28.07 -4.84
CA ASN A 275 -11.21 -27.02 -3.93
C ASN A 275 -10.38 -27.58 -2.76
N TYR A 276 -10.79 -28.71 -2.20
CA TYR A 276 -10.02 -29.41 -1.16
C TYR A 276 -8.62 -29.79 -1.64
N VAL A 277 -8.50 -30.41 -2.82
CA VAL A 277 -7.21 -30.81 -3.40
C VAL A 277 -6.35 -29.59 -3.73
N MET A 278 -6.95 -28.50 -4.21
CA MET A 278 -6.25 -27.23 -4.41
C MET A 278 -5.67 -26.71 -3.10
N LEU A 279 -6.39 -26.78 -1.99
CA LEU A 279 -5.88 -26.39 -0.67
C LEU A 279 -4.86 -27.39 -0.12
N GLU A 280 -5.08 -28.70 -0.31
CA GLU A 280 -4.19 -29.75 0.20
C GLU A 280 -2.84 -29.75 -0.50
N ILE A 281 -2.83 -29.72 -1.86
CA ILE A 281 -1.64 -29.91 -2.70
C ILE A 281 -1.10 -28.60 -3.27
N GLY A 282 -1.95 -27.56 -3.42
CA GLY A 282 -1.59 -26.28 -4.03
C GLY A 282 -1.73 -26.26 -5.55
N GLN A 283 -2.37 -27.28 -6.15
CA GLN A 283 -2.64 -27.37 -7.56
C GLN A 283 -4.14 -27.15 -7.81
N PRO A 284 -4.56 -26.05 -8.44
CA PRO A 284 -5.94 -25.88 -8.84
C PRO A 284 -6.35 -26.89 -9.89
N LEU A 285 -7.60 -27.34 -9.78
CA LEU A 285 -8.24 -28.28 -10.68
C LEU A 285 -9.47 -27.63 -11.29
N HIS A 286 -9.81 -28.02 -12.52
CA HIS A 286 -11.12 -27.68 -13.09
C HIS A 286 -11.90 -28.92 -13.47
N THR A 287 -13.23 -28.82 -13.37
CA THR A 287 -14.15 -29.93 -13.58
C THR A 287 -15.14 -29.52 -14.66
N TYR A 288 -15.13 -30.23 -15.78
CA TYR A 288 -16.07 -30.02 -16.89
C TYR A 288 -17.13 -31.11 -16.91
N ASP A 289 -18.37 -30.72 -17.18
CA ASP A 289 -19.39 -31.69 -17.61
C ASP A 289 -18.96 -32.29 -18.96
N TYR A 290 -18.55 -33.55 -18.93
CA TYR A 290 -17.97 -34.22 -20.10
C TYR A 290 -18.91 -34.17 -21.30
N ASP A 291 -20.23 -34.34 -21.07
CA ASP A 291 -21.23 -34.40 -22.13
C ASP A 291 -21.49 -33.01 -22.79
N LYS A 292 -21.00 -31.92 -22.14
CA LYS A 292 -21.09 -30.55 -22.66
C LYS A 292 -19.79 -30.08 -23.36
N VAL A 293 -18.69 -30.81 -23.24
CA VAL A 293 -17.43 -30.50 -23.92
C VAL A 293 -17.49 -31.01 -25.36
N ALA A 294 -17.53 -30.11 -26.33
CA ALA A 294 -17.56 -30.46 -27.74
C ALA A 294 -16.34 -31.30 -28.11
N GLY A 295 -16.57 -32.38 -28.89
CA GLY A 295 -15.51 -33.30 -29.30
C GLY A 295 -14.75 -34.00 -28.18
N HIS A 296 -15.18 -33.80 -26.90
CA HIS A 296 -14.50 -34.32 -25.71
C HIS A 296 -12.98 -33.98 -25.67
N SER A 297 -12.61 -32.85 -26.23
CA SER A 297 -11.23 -32.38 -26.38
C SER A 297 -11.05 -31.06 -25.68
N LEU A 298 -9.94 -30.91 -24.96
CA LEU A 298 -9.53 -29.66 -24.28
C LEU A 298 -8.19 -29.20 -24.83
N THR A 299 -8.11 -27.97 -25.34
CA THR A 299 -6.91 -27.42 -25.93
C THR A 299 -6.53 -26.11 -25.23
N CYS A 300 -5.32 -26.06 -24.66
CA CYS A 300 -4.76 -24.81 -24.14
C CYS A 300 -4.17 -23.99 -25.28
N ARG A 301 -4.75 -22.81 -25.55
CA ARG A 301 -4.32 -21.87 -26.58
C ARG A 301 -4.49 -20.42 -26.13
N HIS A 302 -3.95 -19.49 -26.90
CA HIS A 302 -4.32 -18.08 -26.78
C HIS A 302 -5.74 -17.83 -27.29
N ALA A 303 -6.41 -16.85 -26.70
CA ALA A 303 -7.72 -16.41 -27.17
C ALA A 303 -7.65 -15.81 -28.58
N HIS A 304 -8.71 -15.94 -29.35
CA HIS A 304 -8.85 -15.27 -30.65
C HIS A 304 -9.21 -13.80 -30.46
N GLU A 305 -8.93 -12.99 -31.47
CA GLU A 305 -9.32 -11.60 -31.43
C GLU A 305 -10.85 -11.43 -31.41
N GLY A 306 -11.34 -10.67 -30.40
CA GLY A 306 -12.78 -10.49 -30.23
C GLY A 306 -13.51 -11.66 -29.57
N GLU A 307 -12.80 -12.70 -29.15
CA GLU A 307 -13.40 -13.87 -28.47
C GLU A 307 -14.02 -13.46 -27.13
N LYS A 308 -15.17 -14.03 -26.82
CA LYS A 308 -15.93 -13.79 -25.59
C LYS A 308 -16.23 -15.09 -24.88
N ILE A 309 -16.33 -15.02 -23.56
CA ILE A 309 -16.75 -16.12 -22.70
C ILE A 309 -17.69 -15.62 -21.61
N VAL A 310 -18.72 -16.39 -21.29
CA VAL A 310 -19.51 -16.21 -20.08
C VAL A 310 -18.84 -17.06 -18.99
N THR A 311 -18.40 -16.42 -17.92
CA THR A 311 -17.73 -17.10 -16.79
C THR A 311 -18.74 -17.60 -15.76
N LEU A 312 -18.30 -18.45 -14.81
CA LEU A 312 -19.15 -19.06 -13.77
C LEU A 312 -19.94 -18.08 -12.91
N ASP A 313 -19.50 -16.81 -12.83
CA ASP A 313 -20.23 -15.73 -12.18
C ASP A 313 -21.35 -15.11 -13.04
N GLY A 314 -21.63 -15.69 -14.22
CA GLY A 314 -22.66 -15.27 -15.15
C GLY A 314 -22.34 -14.00 -15.94
N GLN A 315 -21.11 -13.48 -15.90
CA GLN A 315 -20.72 -12.28 -16.62
C GLN A 315 -20.05 -12.61 -17.97
N GLU A 316 -20.45 -11.90 -19.02
CA GLU A 316 -19.78 -11.95 -20.32
C GLU A 316 -18.49 -11.13 -20.25
N ARG A 317 -17.39 -11.76 -20.67
CA ARG A 317 -16.05 -11.14 -20.65
C ARG A 317 -15.43 -11.19 -22.04
N GLN A 318 -14.89 -10.05 -22.46
CA GLN A 318 -14.12 -9.95 -23.70
C GLN A 318 -12.67 -10.30 -23.43
N LEU A 319 -12.16 -11.24 -24.23
CA LEU A 319 -10.79 -11.73 -24.14
C LEU A 319 -9.86 -10.95 -25.06
N ASN A 320 -8.58 -10.92 -24.71
CA ASN A 320 -7.50 -10.41 -25.54
C ASN A 320 -6.68 -11.58 -26.14
N PRO A 321 -6.06 -11.42 -27.31
CA PRO A 321 -5.18 -12.43 -27.87
C PRO A 321 -3.97 -12.85 -27.00
N SER A 322 -3.69 -12.08 -25.94
CA SER A 322 -2.67 -12.43 -24.95
C SER A 322 -3.17 -13.32 -23.81
N ASP A 323 -4.49 -13.52 -23.70
CA ASP A 323 -5.08 -14.34 -22.64
C ASP A 323 -4.99 -15.81 -23.03
N LEU A 324 -4.77 -16.69 -22.05
CA LEU A 324 -4.85 -18.12 -22.25
C LEU A 324 -6.27 -18.61 -21.98
N VAL A 325 -6.73 -19.51 -22.82
CA VAL A 325 -8.01 -20.20 -22.67
C VAL A 325 -7.84 -21.69 -22.80
N ILE A 326 -8.76 -22.44 -22.20
CA ILE A 326 -8.98 -23.83 -22.53
C ILE A 326 -10.17 -23.85 -23.49
N ALA A 327 -9.93 -24.27 -24.71
CA ALA A 327 -10.94 -24.39 -25.73
C ALA A 327 -11.41 -25.86 -25.88
N ASP A 328 -12.67 -26.05 -26.23
CA ASP A 328 -13.26 -27.37 -26.54
C ASP A 328 -12.94 -27.81 -28.00
N GLY A 329 -13.51 -28.91 -28.41
CA GLY A 329 -13.29 -29.47 -29.76
C GLY A 329 -13.91 -28.65 -30.89
N ASP A 330 -14.82 -27.73 -30.62
CA ASP A 330 -15.35 -26.74 -31.58
C ASP A 330 -14.54 -25.45 -31.58
N ASP A 331 -13.38 -25.41 -30.92
CA ASP A 331 -12.50 -24.26 -30.77
C ASP A 331 -13.14 -23.08 -30.01
N LYS A 332 -14.13 -23.35 -29.18
CA LYS A 332 -14.78 -22.35 -28.29
C LYS A 332 -14.12 -22.36 -26.92
N ALA A 333 -13.86 -21.18 -26.37
CA ALA A 333 -13.32 -21.05 -25.02
C ALA A 333 -14.32 -21.60 -23.97
N ALA A 334 -13.92 -22.66 -23.26
CA ALA A 334 -14.65 -23.28 -22.16
C ALA A 334 -14.15 -22.82 -20.78
N CYS A 335 -12.96 -22.19 -20.70
CA CYS A 335 -12.38 -21.67 -19.48
C CYS A 335 -11.38 -20.55 -19.78
N VAL A 336 -11.34 -19.52 -18.95
CA VAL A 336 -10.19 -18.60 -18.87
C VAL A 336 -9.11 -19.30 -18.06
N ALA A 337 -8.09 -19.83 -18.75
CA ALA A 337 -7.11 -20.72 -18.17
C ALA A 337 -6.50 -20.20 -16.86
N GLY A 338 -6.60 -20.98 -15.80
CA GLY A 338 -6.08 -20.65 -14.47
C GLY A 338 -6.76 -19.49 -13.74
N VAL A 339 -7.84 -18.92 -14.29
CA VAL A 339 -8.56 -17.79 -13.69
C VAL A 339 -9.97 -18.18 -13.29
N MET A 340 -10.84 -18.54 -14.26
CA MET A 340 -12.23 -18.89 -13.99
C MET A 340 -12.82 -19.73 -15.10
N GLY A 341 -13.56 -20.78 -14.75
CA GLY A 341 -14.29 -21.64 -15.67
C GLY A 341 -15.41 -20.93 -16.41
N GLY A 342 -15.80 -21.47 -17.55
CA GLY A 342 -16.95 -21.03 -18.32
C GLY A 342 -18.26 -21.62 -17.82
N PHE A 343 -19.33 -20.89 -17.97
CA PHE A 343 -20.67 -21.26 -17.53
C PHE A 343 -21.24 -22.47 -18.29
N ASP A 344 -20.96 -22.56 -19.59
CA ASP A 344 -21.59 -23.57 -20.47
C ASP A 344 -21.16 -25.02 -20.15
N SER A 345 -19.97 -25.19 -19.61
CA SER A 345 -19.39 -26.50 -19.28
C SER A 345 -19.43 -26.83 -17.77
N GLU A 346 -20.18 -26.04 -16.99
CA GLU A 346 -20.30 -26.22 -15.54
C GLU A 346 -20.91 -27.56 -15.16
N VAL A 347 -20.37 -28.15 -14.08
CA VAL A 347 -20.91 -29.34 -13.39
C VAL A 347 -22.19 -28.96 -12.65
N THR A 348 -23.30 -29.61 -12.99
CA THR A 348 -24.62 -29.39 -12.40
C THR A 348 -25.13 -30.64 -11.71
N ALA A 349 -26.28 -30.58 -11.05
CA ALA A 349 -26.93 -31.72 -10.43
C ALA A 349 -27.25 -32.87 -11.40
N GLU A 350 -27.35 -32.58 -12.71
CA GLU A 350 -27.65 -33.54 -13.77
C GLU A 350 -26.40 -34.19 -14.39
N THR A 351 -25.21 -33.71 -14.06
CA THR A 351 -23.94 -34.19 -14.61
C THR A 351 -23.65 -35.63 -14.18
N LYS A 352 -23.34 -36.50 -15.14
CA LYS A 352 -23.08 -37.94 -14.93
C LYS A 352 -21.64 -38.35 -15.23
N ASN A 353 -20.96 -37.57 -16.07
CA ASN A 353 -19.56 -37.81 -16.42
C ASN A 353 -18.81 -36.47 -16.29
N VAL A 354 -17.61 -36.54 -15.73
CA VAL A 354 -16.80 -35.33 -15.49
C VAL A 354 -15.42 -35.52 -16.12
N LEU A 355 -15.03 -34.59 -16.99
CA LEU A 355 -13.66 -34.49 -17.47
C LEU A 355 -12.89 -33.56 -16.51
N LEU A 356 -11.85 -34.10 -15.86
CA LEU A 356 -10.99 -33.37 -14.95
C LEU A 356 -9.83 -32.74 -15.70
N GLU A 357 -9.50 -31.50 -15.34
CA GLU A 357 -8.31 -30.78 -15.77
C GLU A 357 -7.38 -30.56 -14.58
N SER A 358 -6.10 -30.84 -14.79
CA SER A 358 -4.99 -30.39 -13.94
C SER A 358 -3.85 -29.88 -14.81
N ALA A 359 -3.73 -28.56 -14.93
CA ALA A 359 -2.75 -27.96 -15.83
C ALA A 359 -1.82 -26.97 -15.09
N VAL A 360 -0.67 -26.65 -15.68
CA VAL A 360 0.28 -25.65 -15.14
C VAL A 360 0.53 -24.58 -16.19
N PHE A 361 0.09 -23.37 -15.87
CA PHE A 361 0.16 -22.21 -16.74
C PHE A 361 1.32 -21.28 -16.36
N ASP A 362 1.72 -20.43 -17.31
CA ASP A 362 2.72 -19.38 -17.06
C ASP A 362 2.18 -18.33 -16.08
N SER A 363 2.91 -18.11 -15.00
CA SER A 363 2.50 -17.24 -13.90
C SER A 363 2.30 -15.78 -14.32
N ALA A 364 3.16 -15.27 -15.20
CA ALA A 364 3.07 -13.90 -15.68
C ALA A 364 1.84 -13.68 -16.58
N SER A 365 1.49 -14.69 -17.41
CA SER A 365 0.30 -14.66 -18.24
C SER A 365 -0.97 -14.63 -17.39
N ILE A 366 -1.10 -15.56 -16.43
CA ILE A 366 -2.27 -15.60 -15.54
C ILE A 366 -2.42 -14.32 -14.73
N ARG A 367 -1.32 -13.76 -14.20
CA ARG A 367 -1.34 -12.49 -13.46
C ARG A 367 -1.85 -11.33 -14.32
N ARG A 368 -1.41 -11.22 -15.58
CA ARG A 368 -1.86 -10.16 -16.49
C ARG A 368 -3.35 -10.29 -16.80
N THR A 369 -3.81 -11.49 -17.15
CA THR A 369 -5.21 -11.78 -17.46
C THR A 369 -6.12 -11.52 -16.25
N SER A 370 -5.77 -12.05 -15.07
CA SER A 370 -6.51 -11.85 -13.82
C SER A 370 -6.67 -10.37 -13.47
N ARG A 371 -5.59 -9.58 -13.56
CA ARG A 371 -5.63 -8.13 -13.30
C ARG A 371 -6.46 -7.37 -14.33
N ARG A 372 -6.30 -7.68 -15.61
CA ARG A 372 -7.03 -7.00 -16.69
C ARG A 372 -8.53 -7.25 -16.60
N LEU A 373 -8.93 -8.46 -16.26
CA LEU A 373 -10.34 -8.83 -16.10
C LEU A 373 -10.93 -8.42 -14.73
N GLY A 374 -10.09 -7.97 -13.79
CA GLY A 374 -10.50 -7.69 -12.42
C GLY A 374 -10.96 -8.93 -11.66
N LEU A 375 -10.49 -10.13 -12.08
CA LEU A 375 -10.86 -11.44 -11.53
C LEU A 375 -9.72 -12.03 -10.71
N ARG A 376 -9.86 -12.00 -9.41
CA ARG A 376 -8.94 -12.69 -8.51
C ARG A 376 -9.65 -13.88 -7.88
N SER A 377 -9.23 -15.09 -8.25
CA SER A 377 -9.71 -16.36 -7.70
C SER A 377 -8.62 -17.04 -6.87
N GLU A 378 -8.99 -18.04 -6.06
CA GLU A 378 -8.03 -18.90 -5.35
C GLU A 378 -7.09 -19.63 -6.32
N ALA A 379 -7.57 -19.99 -7.50
CA ALA A 379 -6.76 -20.57 -8.56
C ALA A 379 -5.74 -19.58 -9.12
N SER A 380 -6.19 -18.37 -9.55
CA SER A 380 -5.31 -17.35 -10.10
C SER A 380 -4.24 -16.91 -9.10
N GLY A 381 -4.59 -16.80 -7.82
CA GLY A 381 -3.66 -16.48 -6.74
C GLY A 381 -2.52 -17.50 -6.58
N ARG A 382 -2.76 -18.78 -6.89
CA ARG A 382 -1.73 -19.83 -6.89
C ARG A 382 -0.92 -19.83 -8.18
N TYR A 383 -1.57 -19.76 -9.33
CA TYR A 383 -0.88 -19.76 -10.62
C TYR A 383 0.05 -18.55 -10.78
N GLU A 384 -0.35 -17.36 -10.34
CA GLU A 384 0.49 -16.16 -10.47
C GLU A 384 1.81 -16.24 -9.69
N LYS A 385 1.88 -17.11 -8.67
CA LYS A 385 3.09 -17.39 -7.88
C LYS A 385 3.92 -18.55 -8.43
N GLY A 386 3.34 -19.33 -9.32
CA GLY A 386 3.96 -20.50 -9.94
C GLY A 386 3.60 -21.82 -9.26
N ILE A 387 3.42 -22.84 -10.07
CA ILE A 387 3.11 -24.21 -9.64
C ILE A 387 4.10 -25.17 -10.28
N ASN A 388 4.56 -26.17 -9.50
CA ASN A 388 5.42 -27.22 -10.02
C ASN A 388 4.60 -28.22 -10.88
N PRO A 389 5.02 -28.53 -12.11
CA PRO A 389 4.35 -29.48 -12.98
C PRO A 389 4.18 -30.90 -12.38
N ALA A 390 5.01 -31.34 -11.44
CA ALA A 390 4.86 -32.63 -10.77
C ALA A 390 3.57 -32.71 -9.94
N ARG A 391 3.04 -31.61 -9.45
CA ARG A 391 1.81 -31.56 -8.66
C ARG A 391 0.55 -31.87 -9.46
N SER A 392 0.57 -31.66 -10.80
CA SER A 392 -0.62 -31.90 -11.64
C SER A 392 -1.11 -33.33 -11.58
N GLU A 393 -0.21 -34.33 -11.71
CA GLU A 393 -0.54 -35.75 -11.62
C GLU A 393 -0.99 -36.15 -10.21
N MET A 394 -0.29 -35.64 -9.18
CA MET A 394 -0.66 -35.89 -7.78
C MET A 394 -2.08 -35.38 -7.48
N ALA A 395 -2.39 -34.18 -7.92
CA ALA A 395 -3.68 -33.56 -7.65
C ALA A 395 -4.85 -34.23 -8.37
N ILE A 396 -4.67 -34.55 -9.67
CA ILE A 396 -5.73 -35.20 -10.45
C ILE A 396 -6.01 -36.62 -9.94
N ASN A 397 -4.99 -37.31 -9.46
CA ASN A 397 -5.16 -38.63 -8.83
C ASN A 397 -5.85 -38.51 -7.45
N ARG A 398 -5.53 -37.48 -6.68
CA ARG A 398 -6.12 -37.24 -5.35
C ARG A 398 -7.62 -36.96 -5.42
N ILE A 399 -8.08 -36.12 -6.37
CA ILE A 399 -9.53 -35.91 -6.54
C ILE A 399 -10.26 -37.17 -6.96
N CYS A 400 -9.68 -37.98 -7.85
CA CYS A 400 -10.26 -39.28 -8.21
C CYS A 400 -10.43 -40.16 -6.97
N GLN A 401 -9.39 -40.36 -6.16
CA GLN A 401 -9.42 -41.14 -4.94
C GLN A 401 -10.52 -40.62 -3.97
N LEU A 402 -10.61 -39.29 -3.75
CA LEU A 402 -11.61 -38.76 -2.85
C LEU A 402 -13.05 -39.03 -3.29
N LEU A 403 -13.32 -38.94 -4.59
CA LEU A 403 -14.66 -39.24 -5.14
C LEU A 403 -14.98 -40.75 -5.17
N GLU A 404 -13.98 -41.59 -5.38
CA GLU A 404 -14.10 -43.05 -5.24
C GLU A 404 -14.38 -43.47 -3.80
N GLU A 405 -13.67 -42.93 -2.83
CA GLU A 405 -13.87 -43.17 -1.39
C GLU A 405 -15.28 -42.76 -0.91
N GLN A 406 -15.84 -41.74 -1.53
CA GLN A 406 -17.23 -41.30 -1.29
C GLN A 406 -18.27 -42.22 -2.03
N GLY A 407 -17.84 -43.12 -2.91
CA GLY A 407 -18.75 -43.87 -3.81
C GLY A 407 -19.50 -42.93 -4.79
N ALA A 408 -18.94 -41.75 -5.05
CA ALA A 408 -19.53 -40.69 -5.85
C ALA A 408 -19.16 -40.75 -7.32
N ALA A 409 -18.10 -41.46 -7.69
CA ALA A 409 -17.67 -41.63 -9.07
C ALA A 409 -16.84 -42.90 -9.26
N THR A 410 -16.67 -43.32 -10.51
CA THR A 410 -15.70 -44.34 -10.97
C THR A 410 -14.70 -43.67 -11.90
N THR A 411 -13.42 -44.01 -11.77
CA THR A 411 -12.36 -43.42 -12.62
C THR A 411 -12.08 -44.31 -13.81
N ALA A 412 -12.19 -43.80 -15.05
CA ALA A 412 -11.82 -44.50 -16.27
C ALA A 412 -10.34 -44.88 -16.26
N LYS A 413 -9.97 -45.98 -16.96
CA LYS A 413 -8.59 -46.43 -17.03
C LYS A 413 -7.71 -45.46 -17.82
N GLY A 414 -6.51 -45.21 -17.29
CA GLY A 414 -5.51 -44.33 -17.88
C GLY A 414 -5.70 -42.84 -17.57
N MET A 415 -4.70 -42.06 -17.88
CA MET A 415 -4.64 -40.62 -17.72
C MET A 415 -4.07 -40.01 -19.00
N LEU A 416 -4.68 -38.89 -19.43
CA LEU A 416 -4.11 -38.06 -20.46
C LEU A 416 -3.04 -37.17 -19.82
N ASP A 417 -1.83 -37.11 -20.39
CA ASP A 417 -0.72 -36.34 -19.88
C ASP A 417 0.12 -35.74 -21.00
N GLU A 418 -0.06 -34.48 -21.28
CA GLU A 418 0.80 -33.75 -22.21
C GLU A 418 1.80 -32.92 -21.44
N TYR A 419 3.08 -33.29 -21.51
CA TYR A 419 4.21 -32.66 -20.82
C TYR A 419 5.38 -32.45 -21.79
N PRO A 420 5.28 -31.41 -22.68
CA PRO A 420 6.21 -31.25 -23.80
C PRO A 420 7.64 -30.93 -23.36
N VAL A 421 7.82 -30.18 -22.28
CA VAL A 421 9.14 -29.80 -21.77
C VAL A 421 9.25 -30.14 -20.29
N LYS A 422 9.87 -31.27 -19.99
CA LYS A 422 10.06 -31.72 -18.59
C LYS A 422 10.99 -30.81 -17.83
N ALA A 423 10.57 -30.42 -16.62
CA ALA A 423 11.39 -29.65 -15.69
C ALA A 423 12.67 -30.44 -15.34
N LYS A 424 13.78 -29.71 -15.22
CA LYS A 424 15.05 -30.27 -14.76
C LYS A 424 15.27 -29.88 -13.31
N PRO A 425 15.87 -30.75 -12.47
CA PRO A 425 16.23 -30.40 -11.12
C PRO A 425 17.18 -29.20 -11.08
N GLN A 426 16.91 -28.23 -10.24
CA GLN A 426 17.82 -27.13 -9.97
C GLN A 426 18.94 -27.61 -9.06
N ILE A 427 20.20 -27.38 -9.46
CA ILE A 427 21.38 -27.77 -8.70
C ILE A 427 22.20 -26.51 -8.39
N ILE A 428 22.47 -26.28 -7.10
CA ILE A 428 23.27 -25.15 -6.63
C ILE A 428 24.59 -25.68 -6.07
N LYS A 429 25.72 -25.19 -6.60
CA LYS A 429 27.06 -25.54 -6.13
C LYS A 429 27.65 -24.38 -5.34
N THR A 430 28.10 -24.68 -4.12
CA THR A 430 28.66 -23.69 -3.20
C THR A 430 29.65 -24.36 -2.22
N THR A 431 30.05 -23.64 -1.17
CA THR A 431 30.84 -24.19 -0.07
C THR A 431 30.27 -23.79 1.28
N VAL A 432 30.51 -24.59 2.32
CA VAL A 432 30.16 -24.29 3.70
C VAL A 432 30.74 -22.93 4.11
N LYS A 433 32.02 -22.69 3.76
CA LYS A 433 32.66 -21.40 4.07
C LYS A 433 31.95 -20.22 3.43
N ARG A 434 31.54 -20.34 2.17
CA ARG A 434 30.89 -19.24 1.45
C ARG A 434 29.51 -18.87 2.03
N ILE A 435 28.73 -19.87 2.46
CA ILE A 435 27.45 -19.64 3.16
C ILE A 435 27.72 -18.96 4.50
N ASN A 436 28.69 -19.48 5.30
CA ASN A 436 29.05 -18.90 6.59
C ASN A 436 29.51 -17.43 6.45
N ASP A 437 30.38 -17.14 5.48
CA ASP A 437 30.89 -15.79 5.23
C ASP A 437 29.75 -14.85 4.82
N TYR A 438 28.76 -15.35 4.06
CA TYR A 438 27.62 -14.56 3.58
C TYR A 438 26.66 -14.20 4.72
N ILE A 439 26.38 -15.15 5.62
CA ILE A 439 25.51 -14.92 6.79
C ILE A 439 26.26 -14.17 7.92
N GLY A 440 27.58 -14.31 8.00
CA GLY A 440 28.41 -13.77 9.09
C GLY A 440 28.46 -14.66 10.33
N ILE A 441 28.43 -16.00 10.14
CA ILE A 441 28.48 -17.00 11.22
C ILE A 441 29.59 -18.02 11.00
N ASN A 442 29.77 -18.92 11.96
CA ASN A 442 30.67 -20.08 11.88
C ASN A 442 29.93 -21.37 12.24
N MET A 443 28.94 -21.74 11.40
CA MET A 443 28.14 -22.95 11.58
C MET A 443 28.96 -24.17 11.13
N PRO A 444 29.00 -25.29 11.91
CA PRO A 444 29.54 -26.55 11.49
C PRO A 444 28.83 -27.09 10.24
N LYS A 445 29.57 -27.78 9.36
CA LYS A 445 29.00 -28.32 8.12
C LYS A 445 27.85 -29.30 8.39
N GLU A 446 27.97 -30.12 9.41
CA GLU A 446 26.98 -31.12 9.81
C GLU A 446 25.64 -30.46 10.14
N GLN A 447 25.65 -29.36 10.89
CA GLN A 447 24.43 -28.61 11.23
C GLN A 447 23.83 -27.93 10.00
N MET A 448 24.66 -27.37 9.11
CA MET A 448 24.20 -26.77 7.85
C MET A 448 23.50 -27.80 6.94
N ILE A 449 24.11 -29.00 6.82
CA ILE A 449 23.54 -30.09 6.05
C ILE A 449 22.21 -30.55 6.67
N GLU A 450 22.17 -30.72 8.00
CA GLU A 450 20.95 -31.09 8.72
C GLU A 450 19.79 -30.10 8.49
N ILE A 451 20.09 -28.80 8.47
CA ILE A 451 19.09 -27.78 8.18
C ILE A 451 18.57 -27.93 6.74
N LEU A 452 19.46 -28.07 5.77
CA LEU A 452 19.08 -28.20 4.38
C LEU A 452 18.30 -29.50 4.12
N GLU A 453 18.74 -30.62 4.70
CA GLU A 453 18.04 -31.91 4.57
C GLU A 453 16.65 -31.90 5.23
N ALA A 454 16.50 -31.18 6.36
CA ALA A 454 15.20 -31.00 6.99
C ALA A 454 14.22 -30.20 6.10
N LEU A 455 14.74 -29.34 5.24
CA LEU A 455 13.99 -28.62 4.20
C LEU A 455 13.88 -29.41 2.87
N TYR A 456 14.18 -30.71 2.91
CA TYR A 456 14.08 -31.65 1.78
C TYR A 456 15.07 -31.42 0.64
N PHE A 457 16.16 -30.65 0.85
CA PHE A 457 17.25 -30.62 -0.10
C PHE A 457 18.04 -31.93 -0.08
N LYS A 458 18.54 -32.34 -1.24
CA LYS A 458 19.55 -33.42 -1.30
C LYS A 458 20.92 -32.78 -1.34
N VAL A 459 21.73 -33.08 -0.35
CA VAL A 459 23.03 -32.45 -0.18
C VAL A 459 24.14 -33.50 -0.35
N GLU A 460 25.03 -33.27 -1.32
CA GLU A 460 26.28 -34.01 -1.48
C GLU A 460 27.44 -33.12 -1.03
N GLU A 461 28.23 -33.57 -0.06
CA GLU A 461 29.36 -32.83 0.47
C GLU A 461 30.67 -33.55 0.17
N GLN A 462 31.67 -32.81 -0.33
CA GLN A 462 33.05 -33.28 -0.48
C GLN A 462 34.04 -32.17 -0.15
N ASP A 463 34.86 -32.38 0.88
CA ASP A 463 35.91 -31.42 1.32
C ASP A 463 35.39 -29.97 1.49
N GLY A 464 34.22 -29.79 2.09
CA GLY A 464 33.58 -28.49 2.31
C GLY A 464 32.87 -27.90 1.10
N ASN A 465 32.87 -28.58 -0.04
CA ASN A 465 32.09 -28.24 -1.22
C ASN A 465 30.71 -28.90 -1.13
N LEU A 466 29.68 -28.14 -1.39
CA LEU A 466 28.30 -28.58 -1.38
C LEU A 466 27.73 -28.60 -2.79
N THR A 467 27.14 -29.71 -3.20
CA THR A 467 26.27 -29.81 -4.36
C THR A 467 24.86 -30.06 -3.84
N VAL A 468 24.00 -29.05 -3.96
CA VAL A 468 22.68 -29.06 -3.37
C VAL A 468 21.64 -29.17 -4.49
N THR A 469 20.87 -30.26 -4.47
CA THR A 469 19.70 -30.40 -5.36
C THR A 469 18.47 -29.82 -4.67
N VAL A 470 17.88 -28.81 -5.29
CA VAL A 470 16.69 -28.12 -4.80
C VAL A 470 15.47 -29.02 -4.96
N PRO A 471 14.58 -29.13 -3.93
CA PRO A 471 13.34 -29.88 -4.07
C PRO A 471 12.42 -29.22 -5.11
N GLU A 472 11.73 -30.02 -5.90
CA GLU A 472 10.94 -29.56 -7.05
C GLU A 472 9.84 -28.56 -6.70
N PHE A 473 9.34 -28.55 -5.45
CA PHE A 473 8.31 -27.63 -5.00
C PHE A 473 8.85 -26.22 -4.66
N ARG A 474 10.16 -26.01 -4.55
CA ARG A 474 10.81 -24.73 -4.31
C ARG A 474 11.24 -24.11 -5.65
N LEU A 475 10.38 -23.26 -6.19
CA LEU A 475 10.59 -22.58 -7.47
C LEU A 475 11.38 -21.28 -7.36
N ASP A 476 11.60 -20.81 -6.16
CA ASP A 476 12.21 -19.53 -5.80
C ASP A 476 13.74 -19.60 -5.67
N LEU A 477 14.31 -20.78 -5.53
CA LEU A 477 15.73 -20.97 -5.21
C LEU A 477 16.56 -21.14 -6.49
N SER A 478 17.48 -20.21 -6.71
CA SER A 478 18.31 -20.17 -7.93
C SER A 478 19.81 -20.12 -7.67
N GLY A 479 20.25 -19.69 -6.49
CA GLY A 479 21.62 -19.42 -6.17
C GLY A 479 22.03 -19.65 -4.72
N MET A 480 23.33 -19.44 -4.45
CA MET A 480 23.87 -19.57 -3.10
C MET A 480 23.25 -18.62 -2.08
N PRO A 481 22.91 -17.37 -2.42
CA PRO A 481 22.23 -16.49 -1.47
C PRO A 481 20.90 -17.05 -0.96
N ASP A 482 20.14 -17.72 -1.82
CA ASP A 482 18.88 -18.34 -1.44
C ASP A 482 19.10 -19.49 -0.45
N LEU A 483 20.15 -20.31 -0.67
CA LEU A 483 20.53 -21.35 0.29
C LEU A 483 21.00 -20.76 1.63
N ALA A 484 21.70 -19.62 1.59
CA ALA A 484 22.13 -18.91 2.79
C ALA A 484 20.93 -18.39 3.59
N GLU A 485 19.90 -17.88 2.91
CA GLU A 485 18.62 -17.49 3.53
C GLU A 485 17.95 -18.68 4.22
N GLU A 486 17.82 -19.81 3.54
CA GLU A 486 17.23 -21.03 4.12
C GLU A 486 17.99 -21.49 5.38
N VAL A 487 19.32 -21.45 5.36
CA VAL A 487 20.14 -21.79 6.52
C VAL A 487 19.95 -20.77 7.63
N ALA A 488 19.97 -19.47 7.33
CA ALA A 488 19.87 -18.39 8.32
C ALA A 488 18.52 -18.39 9.05
N ARG A 489 17.40 -18.53 8.31
CA ARG A 489 16.05 -18.48 8.88
C ARG A 489 15.78 -19.67 9.82
N VAL A 490 16.17 -20.92 9.41
CA VAL A 490 15.97 -22.12 10.24
C VAL A 490 16.98 -22.20 11.39
N TYR A 491 18.18 -21.63 11.22
CA TYR A 491 19.11 -21.42 12.34
C TYR A 491 18.54 -20.42 13.36
N GLY A 492 17.76 -19.47 12.91
CA GLY A 492 17.13 -18.39 13.65
C GLY A 492 17.98 -17.11 13.65
N TYR A 493 17.43 -16.04 13.12
CA TYR A 493 18.11 -14.73 13.01
C TYR A 493 18.64 -14.21 14.35
N LYS A 494 17.98 -14.52 15.47
CA LYS A 494 18.42 -14.16 16.83
C LYS A 494 19.78 -14.77 17.21
N ASN A 495 20.21 -15.83 16.55
CA ASN A 495 21.47 -16.52 16.79
C ASN A 495 22.62 -15.94 15.96
N ILE A 496 22.32 -15.03 15.02
CA ILE A 496 23.33 -14.34 14.22
C ILE A 496 23.93 -13.21 15.07
N PRO A 497 25.27 -13.18 15.24
CA PRO A 497 25.92 -12.18 16.07
C PRO A 497 25.79 -10.77 15.48
N ILE A 498 25.50 -9.80 16.34
CA ILE A 498 25.52 -8.39 15.95
C ILE A 498 26.98 -7.97 15.78
N THR A 499 27.33 -7.53 14.57
CA THR A 499 28.69 -7.09 14.24
C THR A 499 28.67 -5.67 13.70
N THR A 500 29.76 -4.93 13.95
CA THR A 500 29.95 -3.61 13.35
C THR A 500 30.45 -3.78 11.91
N PRO A 501 29.85 -3.09 10.93
CA PRO A 501 30.33 -3.12 9.56
C PRO A 501 31.79 -2.64 9.47
N TRP A 502 32.61 -3.38 8.73
CA TRP A 502 34.00 -2.99 8.46
C TRP A 502 34.01 -2.30 7.09
N SER A 503 34.45 -1.04 7.07
CA SER A 503 34.64 -0.30 5.82
C SER A 503 35.87 0.61 5.91
N ALA A 504 36.43 0.95 4.78
CA ALA A 504 37.44 1.97 4.71
C ALA A 504 36.85 3.31 5.20
N ILE A 505 37.62 4.02 6.04
CA ILE A 505 37.22 5.35 6.47
C ILE A 505 37.24 6.27 5.23
N ALA A 506 36.10 6.74 4.81
CA ALA A 506 35.97 7.75 3.79
C ALA A 506 35.58 9.07 4.45
N LYS A 507 36.07 10.19 3.91
CA LYS A 507 35.60 11.51 4.33
C LYS A 507 34.12 11.65 3.93
N GLY A 508 33.25 11.73 4.92
CA GLY A 508 31.84 12.08 4.69
C GLY A 508 31.75 13.51 4.17
N ALA A 509 31.05 13.71 3.09
CA ALA A 509 30.76 15.03 2.55
C ALA A 509 29.34 15.03 1.96
N MET A 510 28.64 16.12 2.11
CA MET A 510 27.41 16.36 1.37
C MET A 510 27.75 16.67 -0.08
N SER A 511 26.83 16.34 -0.98
CA SER A 511 26.92 16.84 -2.36
C SER A 511 26.72 18.36 -2.38
N LYS A 512 27.21 19.04 -3.43
CA LYS A 512 27.02 20.48 -3.57
C LYS A 512 25.54 20.84 -3.55
N ASP A 513 24.70 20.04 -4.16
CA ASP A 513 23.26 20.26 -4.22
C ASP A 513 22.62 20.19 -2.82
N GLN A 514 22.98 19.17 -2.05
CA GLN A 514 22.51 19.05 -0.65
C GLN A 514 22.97 20.22 0.22
N ASP A 515 24.23 20.63 0.10
CA ASP A 515 24.75 21.77 0.87
C ASP A 515 23.99 23.05 0.56
N VAL A 516 23.70 23.34 -0.73
CA VAL A 516 22.93 24.53 -1.12
C VAL A 516 21.52 24.47 -0.56
N ILE A 517 20.84 23.32 -0.66
CA ILE A 517 19.49 23.14 -0.11
C ILE A 517 19.48 23.38 1.40
N PHE A 518 20.42 22.78 2.14
CA PHE A 518 20.52 23.00 3.60
C PHE A 518 20.80 24.44 3.96
N ARG A 519 21.69 25.13 3.24
CA ARG A 519 22.00 26.55 3.49
C ARG A 519 20.79 27.45 3.24
N ILE A 520 19.97 27.15 2.21
CA ILE A 520 18.71 27.87 2.00
C ILE A 520 17.74 27.60 3.14
N THR A 521 17.56 26.33 3.51
CA THR A 521 16.68 25.91 4.60
C THR A 521 17.08 26.57 5.91
N ASP A 522 18.36 26.49 6.28
CA ASP A 522 18.87 27.09 7.53
C ASP A 522 18.69 28.60 7.55
N SER A 523 18.86 29.28 6.40
CA SER A 523 18.62 30.73 6.30
C SER A 523 17.15 31.06 6.53
N LEU A 524 16.23 30.33 5.89
CA LEU A 524 14.79 30.57 6.04
C LEU A 524 14.31 30.28 7.48
N VAL A 525 14.81 29.22 8.09
CA VAL A 525 14.52 28.89 9.51
C VAL A 525 15.08 29.96 10.45
N ALA A 526 16.30 30.46 10.19
CA ALA A 526 16.89 31.54 10.98
C ALA A 526 16.11 32.86 10.87
N ASP A 527 15.45 33.09 9.74
CA ASP A 527 14.56 34.24 9.53
C ASP A 527 13.14 34.02 10.11
N GLY A 528 12.90 32.91 10.83
CA GLY A 528 11.66 32.60 11.56
C GLY A 528 10.58 31.89 10.76
N LEU A 529 10.90 31.33 9.60
CA LEU A 529 9.94 30.54 8.84
C LEU A 529 9.92 29.08 9.31
N SER A 530 8.74 28.46 9.28
CA SER A 530 8.54 27.05 9.55
C SER A 530 8.46 26.25 8.24
N GLU A 531 9.23 25.18 8.16
CA GLU A 531 9.14 24.25 7.03
C GLU A 531 7.84 23.45 7.09
N VAL A 532 7.17 23.31 5.96
CA VAL A 532 5.97 22.48 5.79
C VAL A 532 6.19 21.48 4.66
N VAL A 533 5.51 20.34 4.76
CA VAL A 533 5.57 19.29 3.75
C VAL A 533 4.17 19.05 3.22
N ASN A 534 3.97 19.29 1.94
CA ASN A 534 2.72 19.05 1.23
C ASN A 534 2.88 17.90 0.23
N TYR A 535 1.75 17.38 -0.28
CA TYR A 535 1.77 16.35 -1.32
C TYR A 535 2.47 16.82 -2.61
N SER A 536 3.16 15.90 -3.26
CA SER A 536 3.71 16.13 -4.62
C SER A 536 2.63 16.11 -5.71
N PHE A 537 1.38 16.07 -5.33
CA PHE A 537 0.18 16.01 -6.16
C PHE A 537 -0.67 17.26 -5.96
N MET A 538 -1.42 17.65 -6.98
CA MET A 538 -2.29 18.83 -6.94
C MET A 538 -3.51 18.64 -7.84
N ASP A 539 -4.50 19.53 -7.72
CA ASP A 539 -5.56 19.72 -8.71
C ASP A 539 -5.18 20.88 -9.66
N LYS A 540 -5.27 20.67 -10.96
CA LYS A 540 -5.11 21.74 -11.98
C LYS A 540 -6.00 22.95 -11.74
N LYS A 541 -7.17 22.76 -11.14
CA LYS A 541 -8.08 23.85 -10.78
C LYS A 541 -7.44 24.86 -9.81
N ASP A 542 -6.52 24.42 -8.97
CA ASP A 542 -5.81 25.32 -8.07
C ASP A 542 -4.85 26.24 -8.81
N LEU A 543 -4.29 25.80 -9.95
CA LEU A 543 -3.47 26.65 -10.80
C LEU A 543 -4.26 27.82 -11.40
N GLU A 544 -5.57 27.64 -11.68
CA GLU A 544 -6.46 28.70 -12.17
C GLU A 544 -6.64 29.81 -11.13
N LYS A 545 -6.47 29.48 -9.84
CA LYS A 545 -6.53 30.45 -8.75
C LYS A 545 -5.26 31.30 -8.63
N LEU A 546 -4.14 30.87 -9.25
CA LEU A 546 -2.83 31.51 -9.12
C LEU A 546 -2.54 32.60 -10.18
N ASN A 547 -3.53 32.98 -10.97
CA ASN A 547 -3.47 34.08 -11.93
C ASN A 547 -2.45 33.93 -13.07
N PHE A 548 -1.97 32.69 -13.35
CA PHE A 548 -1.15 32.43 -14.53
C PHE A 548 -1.96 32.63 -15.81
N PRO A 549 -1.38 33.24 -16.86
CA PRO A 549 -2.06 33.36 -18.14
C PRO A 549 -2.31 31.98 -18.75
N TRP A 550 -3.45 31.83 -19.41
CA TRP A 550 -3.79 30.57 -20.09
C TRP A 550 -2.71 30.19 -21.09
N GLY A 551 -2.33 28.90 -21.10
CA GLY A 551 -1.24 28.38 -21.92
C GLY A 551 0.16 28.52 -21.29
N HIS A 552 0.27 29.06 -20.08
CA HIS A 552 1.54 29.05 -19.34
C HIS A 552 1.97 27.61 -19.05
N LYS A 553 3.27 27.33 -19.08
CA LYS A 553 3.84 25.99 -18.88
C LYS A 553 3.43 25.33 -17.54
N VAL A 554 3.04 26.11 -16.54
CA VAL A 554 2.57 25.61 -15.25
C VAL A 554 1.35 24.71 -15.38
N TYR A 555 0.52 24.93 -16.42
CA TYR A 555 -0.68 24.10 -16.68
C TYR A 555 -0.37 22.74 -17.31
N ASN A 556 0.87 22.51 -17.76
CA ASN A 556 1.29 21.23 -18.30
C ASN A 556 1.60 20.26 -17.15
N ALA A 557 0.60 19.95 -16.35
CA ALA A 557 0.74 18.97 -15.28
C ALA A 557 0.55 17.56 -15.81
N ILE A 558 1.29 16.61 -15.23
CA ILE A 558 1.28 15.20 -15.60
C ILE A 558 0.14 14.52 -14.86
N PRO A 559 -0.87 13.97 -15.57
CA PRO A 559 -1.95 13.25 -14.91
C PRO A 559 -1.47 11.91 -14.36
N ILE A 560 -1.92 11.56 -13.15
CA ILE A 560 -1.65 10.28 -12.50
C ILE A 560 -2.71 9.29 -12.96
N MET A 561 -2.28 8.11 -13.42
CA MET A 561 -3.19 7.09 -13.97
C MET A 561 -4.17 6.57 -12.91
N ASN A 562 -3.69 6.37 -11.67
CA ASN A 562 -4.48 5.90 -10.53
C ASN A 562 -4.28 6.86 -9.36
N PRO A 563 -4.89 8.06 -9.36
CA PRO A 563 -4.72 9.03 -8.29
C PRO A 563 -5.30 8.49 -6.97
N ILE A 564 -4.69 8.89 -5.84
CA ILE A 564 -5.15 8.52 -4.50
C ILE A 564 -6.56 9.06 -4.22
N SER A 565 -6.85 10.25 -4.73
CA SER A 565 -8.18 10.86 -4.69
C SER A 565 -8.39 11.75 -5.92
N GLU A 566 -9.64 12.10 -6.18
CA GLU A 566 -10.01 13.07 -7.23
C GLU A 566 -9.51 14.50 -6.93
N GLU A 567 -9.12 14.79 -5.70
CA GLU A 567 -8.56 16.07 -5.27
C GLU A 567 -7.09 16.24 -5.64
N TYR A 568 -6.38 15.15 -5.95
CA TYR A 568 -4.94 15.13 -6.25
C TYR A 568 -4.62 14.34 -7.51
N PRO A 569 -5.19 14.71 -8.67
CA PRO A 569 -5.06 13.91 -9.88
C PRO A 569 -3.78 14.15 -10.69
N ASP A 570 -3.03 15.21 -10.40
CA ASP A 570 -1.90 15.64 -11.22
C ASP A 570 -0.62 15.82 -10.39
N MET A 571 0.55 15.60 -11.02
CA MET A 571 1.84 15.95 -10.41
C MET A 571 2.01 17.47 -10.34
N ARG A 572 2.53 17.99 -9.22
CA ARG A 572 2.70 19.44 -9.00
C ARG A 572 3.74 20.04 -9.94
N THR A 573 3.43 21.19 -10.50
CA THR A 573 4.32 22.02 -11.34
C THR A 573 4.85 23.25 -10.62
N THR A 574 4.33 23.52 -9.42
CA THR A 574 4.72 24.59 -8.48
C THR A 574 4.33 24.19 -7.06
N LEU A 575 4.99 24.75 -6.04
CA LEU A 575 4.69 24.49 -4.62
C LEU A 575 3.54 25.35 -4.08
N LEU A 576 3.18 26.41 -4.79
CA LEU A 576 2.23 27.40 -4.31
C LEU A 576 0.83 26.85 -3.96
N PRO A 577 0.22 25.90 -4.73
CA PRO A 577 -1.08 25.35 -4.33
C PRO A 577 -1.06 24.68 -2.95
N GLY A 578 -0.06 23.84 -2.69
CA GLY A 578 0.10 23.19 -1.38
C GLY A 578 0.24 24.20 -0.24
N LEU A 579 1.08 25.24 -0.42
CA LEU A 579 1.26 26.30 0.56
C LEU A 579 -0.02 27.11 0.79
N MET A 580 -0.79 27.41 -0.27
CA MET A 580 -2.07 28.09 -0.14
C MET A 580 -3.11 27.25 0.59
N HIS A 581 -3.16 25.95 0.38
CA HIS A 581 -3.99 25.03 1.16
C HIS A 581 -3.56 25.01 2.64
N THR A 582 -2.26 24.91 2.91
CA THR A 582 -1.74 24.96 4.27
C THR A 582 -2.10 26.27 4.97
N LEU A 583 -1.95 27.41 4.29
CA LEU A 583 -2.33 28.72 4.83
C LEU A 583 -3.84 28.79 5.11
N THR A 584 -4.68 28.43 4.14
CA THR A 584 -6.15 28.49 4.31
C THR A 584 -6.63 27.54 5.41
N TYR A 585 -6.03 26.36 5.53
CA TYR A 585 -6.30 25.46 6.64
C TYR A 585 -6.00 26.10 8.00
N ASN A 586 -4.80 26.69 8.15
CA ASN A 586 -4.40 27.37 9.39
C ASN A 586 -5.36 28.51 9.73
N LEU A 587 -5.75 29.32 8.74
CA LEU A 587 -6.72 30.38 8.93
C LEU A 587 -8.08 29.86 9.39
N SER A 588 -8.51 28.70 8.88
CA SER A 588 -9.76 28.06 9.32
C SER A 588 -9.70 27.59 10.77
N GLN A 589 -8.50 27.24 11.24
CA GLN A 589 -8.22 26.90 12.65
C GLN A 589 -7.99 28.12 13.55
N LYS A 590 -8.19 29.34 13.00
CA LYS A 590 -8.02 30.63 13.69
C LYS A 590 -6.56 30.98 14.05
N ASN A 591 -5.60 30.38 13.35
CA ASN A 591 -4.20 30.84 13.43
C ASN A 591 -4.07 32.12 12.60
N GLU A 592 -3.87 33.24 13.27
CA GLU A 592 -3.84 34.57 12.62
C GLU A 592 -2.46 34.95 12.07
N GLU A 593 -1.47 34.12 12.26
CA GLU A 593 -0.09 34.35 11.82
C GLU A 593 0.46 33.08 11.16
N ALA A 594 1.21 33.24 10.06
CA ALA A 594 1.91 32.18 9.39
C ALA A 594 3.15 32.69 8.66
N ALA A 595 4.30 32.11 8.97
CA ALA A 595 5.53 32.26 8.20
C ALA A 595 5.98 30.84 7.83
N ILE A 596 5.66 30.40 6.62
CA ILE A 596 5.85 29.01 6.20
C ILE A 596 6.62 28.93 4.87
N PHE A 597 7.39 27.87 4.70
CA PHE A 597 8.03 27.56 3.43
C PHE A 597 8.02 26.05 3.18
N GLU A 598 8.20 25.67 1.93
CA GLU A 598 8.37 24.29 1.48
C GLU A 598 9.56 24.21 0.52
N SER A 599 10.40 23.20 0.72
CA SER A 599 11.38 22.72 -0.25
C SER A 599 10.83 21.49 -0.92
N GLY A 600 10.88 21.40 -2.24
CA GLY A 600 10.38 20.21 -2.91
C GLY A 600 10.51 20.23 -4.43
N HIS A 601 10.48 19.00 -4.97
CA HIS A 601 10.52 18.79 -6.40
C HIS A 601 9.20 19.18 -7.07
N VAL A 602 9.33 19.77 -8.24
CA VAL A 602 8.26 20.01 -9.19
C VAL A 602 8.55 19.30 -10.50
N TYR A 603 7.50 18.95 -11.23
CA TYR A 603 7.58 18.07 -12.38
C TYR A 603 7.11 18.80 -13.64
N GLN A 604 8.02 18.94 -14.62
CA GLN A 604 7.71 19.61 -15.86
C GLN A 604 7.85 18.63 -17.02
N PRO A 605 6.75 18.21 -17.67
CA PRO A 605 6.83 17.32 -18.83
C PRO A 605 7.48 18.06 -20.01
N LYS A 606 8.20 17.32 -20.84
CA LYS A 606 8.69 17.81 -22.12
C LYS A 606 7.55 17.83 -23.13
N GLU A 607 6.73 16.79 -23.12
CA GLU A 607 5.50 16.67 -23.91
C GLU A 607 4.46 15.83 -23.18
N LEU A 608 3.21 15.91 -23.58
CA LEU A 608 2.09 15.10 -23.10
C LEU A 608 1.36 14.47 -24.31
N PRO A 609 1.01 13.15 -24.27
CA PRO A 609 1.35 12.18 -23.20
C PRO A 609 2.87 11.97 -23.09
N LEU A 610 3.33 11.54 -21.90
CA LEU A 610 4.76 11.32 -21.65
C LEU A 610 5.33 10.23 -22.56
N THR A 611 6.43 10.55 -23.25
CA THR A 611 7.25 9.58 -24.01
C THR A 611 8.61 9.35 -23.35
N GLU A 612 9.02 10.26 -22.45
CA GLU A 612 10.24 10.20 -21.67
C GLU A 612 10.02 10.80 -20.28
N LEU A 613 10.98 10.63 -19.36
CA LEU A 613 10.92 11.18 -18.03
C LEU A 613 10.83 12.71 -18.05
N PRO A 614 9.99 13.32 -17.19
CA PRO A 614 9.87 14.76 -17.08
C PRO A 614 11.15 15.37 -16.50
N TYR A 615 11.28 16.69 -16.60
CA TYR A 615 12.24 17.43 -15.79
C TYR A 615 11.74 17.46 -14.33
N GLU A 616 12.62 17.08 -13.42
CA GLU A 616 12.42 17.20 -11.99
C GLU A 616 13.44 18.20 -11.44
N TYR A 617 13.00 19.19 -10.72
CA TYR A 617 13.91 20.17 -10.12
C TYR A 617 13.33 20.74 -8.83
N GLU A 618 14.25 21.06 -7.93
CA GLU A 618 13.94 21.61 -6.62
C GLU A 618 13.54 23.07 -6.72
N LEU A 619 12.47 23.44 -5.99
CA LEU A 619 12.09 24.83 -5.72
C LEU A 619 11.96 25.03 -4.21
N PHE A 620 12.15 26.25 -3.77
CA PHE A 620 11.62 26.73 -2.51
C PHE A 620 10.52 27.73 -2.77
N SER A 621 9.45 27.66 -2.00
CA SER A 621 8.41 28.67 -1.99
C SER A 621 7.94 28.89 -0.55
N GLY A 622 7.47 30.08 -0.23
CA GLY A 622 6.96 30.35 1.10
C GLY A 622 5.96 31.49 1.11
N LEU A 623 5.25 31.59 2.23
CA LEU A 623 4.20 32.57 2.46
C LEU A 623 4.37 33.20 3.85
N LEU A 624 4.18 34.53 3.93
CA LEU A 624 4.15 35.32 5.16
C LEU A 624 2.76 35.94 5.31
N TYR A 625 2.13 35.73 6.43
CA TYR A 625 0.80 36.25 6.76
C TYR A 625 0.73 36.68 8.22
N GLY A 626 0.10 37.83 8.49
CA GLY A 626 -0.06 38.35 9.85
C GLY A 626 1.07 39.23 10.30
N SER A 627 1.65 38.95 11.45
CA SER A 627 2.69 39.76 12.12
C SER A 627 3.99 38.94 12.25
N PRO A 628 5.18 39.56 12.10
CA PRO A 628 6.45 38.89 12.42
C PRO A 628 6.67 38.67 13.91
N ASP A 629 5.99 39.43 14.74
CA ASP A 629 6.16 39.45 16.19
C ASP A 629 4.82 39.17 16.88
N GLU A 630 4.83 38.41 17.98
CA GLU A 630 3.63 38.29 18.83
C GLU A 630 3.19 39.65 19.31
N ALA A 631 1.87 39.91 19.24
CA ALA A 631 1.28 41.13 19.71
C ALA A 631 1.44 41.28 21.24
N GLY A 632 2.17 42.27 21.69
CA GLY A 632 2.42 42.54 23.13
C GLY A 632 3.52 43.57 23.34
N TYR A 633 3.70 43.98 24.61
CA TYR A 633 4.78 44.92 24.93
C TYR A 633 6.15 44.24 24.78
N PRO A 634 7.14 44.85 24.08
CA PRO A 634 7.11 46.16 23.42
C PRO A 634 6.61 46.17 21.96
N ASN A 635 6.13 45.05 21.44
CA ASN A 635 5.78 44.90 20.02
C ASN A 635 4.39 45.54 19.76
N ASN A 636 4.33 46.44 18.78
CA ASN A 636 3.10 47.14 18.41
C ASN A 636 2.23 46.35 17.39
N GLY A 637 2.54 45.07 17.13
CA GLY A 637 1.78 44.24 16.20
C GLY A 637 1.87 44.74 14.75
N ARG A 638 3.08 45.14 14.27
CA ARG A 638 3.27 45.47 12.87
C ARG A 638 2.98 44.27 12.00
N LYS A 639 2.47 44.46 10.81
CA LYS A 639 2.25 43.41 9.85
C LYS A 639 3.48 43.19 8.98
N TYR A 640 3.59 42.01 8.41
CA TYR A 640 4.54 41.76 7.33
C TYR A 640 4.34 42.75 6.20
N ASP A 641 5.44 43.22 5.59
CA ASP A 641 5.45 44.07 4.43
C ASP A 641 6.44 43.55 3.34
N PHE A 642 6.57 44.32 2.26
CA PHE A 642 7.49 44.01 1.18
C PHE A 642 8.96 43.94 1.63
N PHE A 643 9.35 44.72 2.60
CA PHE A 643 10.74 44.79 3.06
C PHE A 643 11.11 43.59 3.91
N ASP A 644 10.14 42.94 4.60
CA ASP A 644 10.36 41.69 5.33
C ASP A 644 10.73 40.56 4.35
N ILE A 645 9.90 40.34 3.32
CA ILE A 645 10.17 39.31 2.34
C ILE A 645 11.44 39.58 1.54
N LYS A 646 11.72 40.84 1.21
CA LYS A 646 12.96 41.25 0.56
C LYS A 646 14.19 40.95 1.43
N ALA A 647 14.15 41.22 2.71
CA ALA A 647 15.26 40.96 3.64
C ALA A 647 15.53 39.45 3.76
N ILE A 648 14.48 38.62 3.86
CA ILE A 648 14.59 37.16 3.89
C ILE A 648 15.28 36.65 2.60
N MET A 649 14.89 37.18 1.43
CA MET A 649 15.50 36.77 0.16
C MET A 649 16.95 37.22 0.03
N GLU A 650 17.30 38.42 0.54
CA GLU A 650 18.68 38.93 0.61
C GLU A 650 19.55 38.07 1.55
N ASN A 651 18.99 37.60 2.68
CA ASN A 651 19.68 36.73 3.62
C ASN A 651 20.00 35.36 2.96
N VAL A 652 19.11 34.82 2.18
CA VAL A 652 19.37 33.58 1.41
C VAL A 652 20.52 33.77 0.42
N LEU A 653 20.51 34.87 -0.37
CA LEU A 653 21.62 35.16 -1.30
C LEU A 653 22.95 35.36 -0.55
N LYS A 654 22.93 36.06 0.58
CA LYS A 654 24.08 36.24 1.45
C LYS A 654 24.61 34.94 2.01
N ALA A 655 23.69 34.02 2.46
CA ALA A 655 24.04 32.69 2.94
C ALA A 655 24.72 31.85 1.86
N LEU A 656 24.38 32.04 0.58
CA LEU A 656 24.99 31.38 -0.57
C LEU A 656 26.21 32.08 -1.13
N GLY A 657 26.62 33.25 -0.58
CA GLY A 657 27.72 34.05 -1.08
C GLY A 657 27.43 34.76 -2.40
N ILE A 658 26.17 34.77 -2.84
CA ILE A 658 25.79 35.38 -4.13
C ILE A 658 25.75 36.90 -3.99
N ARG A 659 26.61 37.57 -4.77
CA ARG A 659 26.76 39.06 -4.83
C ARG A 659 26.51 39.53 -6.25
N ASP A 660 26.39 40.83 -6.42
CA ASP A 660 26.26 41.46 -7.75
C ASP A 660 25.07 40.98 -8.56
N TYR A 661 23.91 41.01 -7.96
CA TYR A 661 22.63 40.74 -8.60
C TYR A 661 21.85 42.05 -8.84
N GLU A 662 20.96 41.97 -9.81
CA GLU A 662 20.07 43.09 -10.14
C GLU A 662 18.70 42.87 -9.50
N ILE A 663 18.07 43.95 -9.10
CA ILE A 663 16.69 43.99 -8.63
C ILE A 663 15.81 44.52 -9.76
N ARG A 664 14.85 43.73 -10.20
CA ARG A 664 13.89 44.14 -11.24
C ARG A 664 12.46 44.00 -10.75
N ARG A 665 11.53 44.75 -11.34
CA ARG A 665 10.10 44.48 -11.09
C ARG A 665 9.75 43.11 -11.53
N SER A 666 9.05 42.34 -10.69
CA SER A 666 8.63 41.00 -11.03
C SER A 666 7.49 41.01 -12.07
N THR A 667 7.61 40.07 -13.00
CA THR A 667 6.52 39.75 -13.94
C THR A 667 5.84 38.42 -13.59
N TYR A 668 6.17 37.86 -12.42
CA TYR A 668 5.59 36.59 -11.99
C TYR A 668 4.10 36.77 -11.65
N PRO A 669 3.18 36.09 -12.35
CA PRO A 669 1.74 36.46 -12.36
C PRO A 669 1.02 36.35 -11.03
N VAL A 670 1.59 35.61 -10.11
CA VAL A 670 1.03 35.37 -8.76
C VAL A 670 1.18 36.60 -7.87
N PHE A 671 2.15 37.47 -8.15
CA PHE A 671 2.46 38.63 -7.33
C PHE A 671 1.80 39.93 -7.84
N HIS A 672 1.63 40.87 -6.92
CA HIS A 672 1.12 42.20 -7.22
C HIS A 672 2.13 42.99 -8.08
N PRO A 673 1.76 43.55 -9.24
CA PRO A 673 2.71 44.16 -10.19
C PRO A 673 3.42 45.39 -9.65
N GLY A 674 2.88 46.05 -8.61
CA GLY A 674 3.46 47.25 -7.97
C GLY A 674 4.25 46.93 -6.70
N ILE A 675 4.10 45.74 -6.11
CA ILE A 675 4.69 45.36 -4.82
C ILE A 675 5.36 44.00 -4.95
N SER A 676 6.25 43.86 -5.95
CA SER A 676 7.01 42.63 -6.21
C SER A 676 8.31 42.92 -6.92
N ALA A 677 9.28 42.01 -6.72
CA ALA A 677 10.59 42.10 -7.35
C ALA A 677 11.15 40.73 -7.69
N ASP A 678 12.06 40.71 -8.65
CA ASP A 678 12.90 39.58 -9.01
C ASP A 678 14.35 39.89 -8.67
N PHE A 679 15.09 38.98 -8.08
CA PHE A 679 16.53 38.98 -8.08
C PHE A 679 17.06 38.27 -9.33
N VAL A 680 17.86 38.94 -10.10
CA VAL A 680 18.35 38.49 -11.40
C VAL A 680 19.87 38.56 -11.44
N LYS A 681 20.53 37.51 -11.92
CA LYS A 681 21.96 37.47 -12.18
C LYS A 681 22.24 36.74 -13.48
N ASP A 682 23.12 37.28 -14.32
CA ASP A 682 23.49 36.74 -15.64
C ASP A 682 22.24 36.42 -16.50
N GLY A 683 21.23 37.29 -16.42
CA GLY A 683 19.99 37.19 -17.18
C GLY A 683 19.01 36.11 -16.69
N LYS A 684 19.34 35.40 -15.59
CA LYS A 684 18.49 34.39 -14.98
C LYS A 684 17.81 34.93 -13.74
N THR A 685 16.50 34.74 -13.62
CA THR A 685 15.77 35.03 -12.39
C THR A 685 16.14 33.98 -11.34
N LEU A 686 16.69 34.40 -10.23
CA LEU A 686 17.09 33.57 -9.10
C LEU A 686 15.91 33.34 -8.16
N MET A 687 15.18 34.42 -7.90
CA MET A 687 14.05 34.47 -6.96
C MET A 687 13.02 35.47 -7.48
N SER A 688 11.76 35.16 -7.26
CA SER A 688 10.62 36.08 -7.44
C SER A 688 9.87 36.20 -6.12
N PHE A 689 9.57 37.39 -5.65
CA PHE A 689 8.93 37.62 -4.37
C PHE A 689 8.11 38.90 -4.35
N GLY A 690 7.17 39.00 -3.39
CA GLY A 690 6.34 40.17 -3.18
C GLY A 690 4.99 39.86 -2.56
N GLN A 691 4.11 40.84 -2.56
CA GLN A 691 2.72 40.67 -2.16
C GLN A 691 1.98 39.80 -3.17
N LEU A 692 1.19 38.86 -2.72
CA LEU A 692 0.32 38.08 -3.61
C LEU A 692 -0.72 38.99 -4.25
N HIS A 693 -1.05 38.73 -5.52
CA HIS A 693 -2.02 39.52 -6.26
C HIS A 693 -3.39 39.46 -5.60
N PRO A 694 -4.14 40.56 -5.42
CA PRO A 694 -5.46 40.58 -4.78
C PRO A 694 -6.44 39.57 -5.42
N ALA A 695 -6.41 39.39 -6.74
CA ALA A 695 -7.23 38.42 -7.43
C ALA A 695 -6.89 36.95 -7.05
N VAL A 696 -5.65 36.66 -6.68
CA VAL A 696 -5.24 35.35 -6.15
C VAL A 696 -5.84 35.18 -4.76
N LEU A 697 -5.65 36.17 -3.87
CA LEU A 697 -6.17 36.12 -2.50
C LEU A 697 -7.70 35.95 -2.49
N ASP A 698 -8.40 36.68 -3.34
CA ASP A 698 -9.86 36.62 -3.47
C ASP A 698 -10.36 35.22 -3.86
N LYS A 699 -9.71 34.57 -4.85
CA LYS A 699 -10.00 33.20 -5.28
C LYS A 699 -9.74 32.14 -4.19
N TRP A 700 -8.83 32.42 -3.24
CA TRP A 700 -8.55 31.57 -2.09
C TRP A 700 -9.33 31.98 -0.83
N GLY A 701 -10.20 33.02 -0.91
CA GLY A 701 -11.02 33.50 0.20
C GLY A 701 -10.23 34.21 1.30
N ILE A 702 -9.00 34.69 1.00
CA ILE A 702 -8.10 35.35 1.95
C ILE A 702 -8.32 36.87 1.85
N LYS A 703 -8.64 37.52 2.97
CA LYS A 703 -9.02 38.95 3.02
C LYS A 703 -7.88 39.90 3.38
N LYS A 704 -6.81 39.35 3.97
CA LYS A 704 -5.64 40.14 4.40
C LYS A 704 -4.50 39.93 3.43
N GLU A 705 -3.53 40.82 3.47
CA GLU A 705 -2.32 40.75 2.64
C GLU A 705 -1.48 39.51 2.97
N VAL A 706 -0.93 38.88 1.94
CA VAL A 706 0.01 37.78 2.04
C VAL A 706 1.21 38.11 1.19
N TYR A 707 2.40 37.90 1.71
CA TYR A 707 3.65 38.04 0.98
C TYR A 707 4.18 36.62 0.68
N GLY A 708 4.86 36.45 -0.44
CA GLY A 708 5.36 35.14 -0.81
C GLY A 708 6.59 35.21 -1.70
N PHE A 709 7.24 34.06 -1.85
CA PHE A 709 8.42 33.94 -2.70
C PHE A 709 8.47 32.60 -3.42
N VAL A 710 9.26 32.58 -4.51
CA VAL A 710 9.68 31.39 -5.24
C VAL A 710 11.17 31.50 -5.51
N ILE A 711 11.95 30.50 -5.08
CA ILE A 711 13.40 30.39 -5.30
C ILE A 711 13.65 29.29 -6.34
N PHE A 712 14.36 29.63 -7.41
CA PHE A 712 14.69 28.70 -8.50
C PHE A 712 16.07 28.06 -8.25
N VAL A 713 16.11 26.96 -7.47
CA VAL A 713 17.36 26.30 -7.07
C VAL A 713 18.28 26.00 -8.25
N PRO A 714 17.80 25.47 -9.41
CA PRO A 714 18.68 25.22 -10.56
C PRO A 714 19.43 26.45 -11.08
N HIS A 715 18.88 27.65 -10.88
CA HIS A 715 19.54 28.90 -11.30
C HIS A 715 20.61 29.34 -10.28
N LEU A 716 20.45 29.01 -9.01
CA LEU A 716 21.38 29.34 -7.93
C LEU A 716 22.62 28.46 -7.92
N MET A 717 22.49 27.17 -8.24
CA MET A 717 23.52 26.13 -8.06
C MET A 717 24.90 26.49 -8.65
N ASN A 718 24.91 27.18 -9.79
CA ASN A 718 26.14 27.57 -10.47
C ASN A 718 26.65 28.95 -10.07
N MET A 719 25.94 29.66 -9.17
CA MET A 719 26.23 31.02 -8.76
C MET A 719 26.67 31.12 -7.30
N VAL A 720 26.64 29.98 -6.57
CA VAL A 720 27.15 29.90 -5.19
C VAL A 720 28.64 30.20 -5.17
N ASP A 721 29.02 31.16 -4.34
CA ASP A 721 30.43 31.55 -4.12
C ASP A 721 30.79 31.28 -2.65
N GLU A 722 31.74 30.39 -2.45
CA GLU A 722 32.25 30.04 -1.11
C GLU A 722 33.49 30.84 -0.74
N THR A 723 33.93 31.78 -1.62
CA THR A 723 35.14 32.57 -1.40
C THR A 723 34.92 33.55 -0.27
N ILE A 724 35.74 33.44 0.77
CA ILE A 724 35.78 34.40 1.89
C ILE A 724 36.84 35.45 1.58
N ASP A 725 36.40 36.65 1.23
CA ASP A 725 37.30 37.76 1.02
C ASP A 725 37.60 38.45 2.36
N TYR A 726 38.87 38.42 2.73
CA TYR A 726 39.31 39.14 3.91
C TYR A 726 39.52 40.62 3.59
N SER A 727 38.79 41.52 4.29
CA SER A 727 39.08 42.94 4.30
C SER A 727 39.67 43.37 5.65
N ARG A 728 40.71 44.22 5.59
CA ARG A 728 41.34 44.74 6.81
C ARG A 728 40.38 45.63 7.56
N ILE A 729 40.41 45.53 8.88
CA ILE A 729 39.70 46.50 9.74
C ILE A 729 40.26 47.91 9.46
N PRO A 730 39.39 48.88 9.19
CA PRO A 730 39.83 50.23 8.88
C PRO A 730 40.62 50.84 10.05
N LYS A 731 41.77 51.44 9.73
CA LYS A 731 42.65 52.13 10.71
C LYS A 731 42.31 53.59 10.91
N PHE A 732 41.65 54.20 9.94
CA PHE A 732 41.36 55.64 9.96
C PHE A 732 39.84 55.87 10.10
N PRO A 733 39.44 57.00 10.77
CA PRO A 733 38.03 57.32 10.95
C PRO A 733 37.35 57.65 9.64
N ALA A 734 36.05 57.36 9.55
CA ALA A 734 35.22 57.78 8.43
C ALA A 734 34.67 59.20 8.63
N SER A 735 34.33 59.83 7.52
CA SER A 735 33.54 61.06 7.49
C SER A 735 32.16 60.78 6.92
N GLN A 736 31.09 61.27 7.59
CA GLN A 736 29.72 61.09 7.14
C GLN A 736 29.14 62.42 6.62
N ARG A 737 28.27 62.29 5.63
CA ARG A 737 27.47 63.40 5.06
C ARG A 737 26.08 62.89 4.74
N ASP A 738 25.08 63.71 5.07
CA ASP A 738 23.69 63.48 4.69
C ASP A 738 23.34 64.31 3.45
N LEU A 739 22.67 63.68 2.52
CA LEU A 739 22.14 64.33 1.33
C LEU A 739 20.64 64.18 1.28
N SER A 740 19.89 65.26 1.34
CA SER A 740 18.47 65.24 1.08
C SER A 740 18.20 65.65 -0.36
N LEU A 741 17.61 64.75 -1.11
CA LEU A 741 17.43 64.89 -2.56
C LEU A 741 15.95 65.02 -2.92
N LEU A 742 15.69 65.91 -3.90
CA LEU A 742 14.40 65.94 -4.58
C LEU A 742 14.52 65.12 -5.89
N VAL A 743 13.88 63.99 -5.94
CA VAL A 743 14.01 63.00 -6.98
C VAL A 743 12.71 62.89 -7.77
N PRO A 744 12.71 62.82 -9.13
CA PRO A 744 11.49 62.55 -9.88
C PRO A 744 10.84 61.24 -9.44
N ALA A 745 9.51 61.22 -9.35
CA ALA A 745 8.78 60.08 -8.80
C ALA A 745 9.03 58.73 -9.55
N HIS A 746 9.31 58.80 -10.85
CA HIS A 746 9.60 57.63 -11.68
C HIS A 746 11.01 57.06 -11.50
N CYS A 747 11.94 57.85 -10.98
CA CYS A 747 13.34 57.45 -10.80
C CYS A 747 13.42 56.47 -9.59
N THR A 748 14.05 55.32 -9.80
CA THR A 748 14.22 54.28 -8.78
C THR A 748 15.35 54.65 -7.80
N ASN A 749 15.38 53.98 -6.63
CA ASN A 749 16.48 54.09 -5.69
C ASN A 749 17.80 53.67 -6.29
N ASP A 750 17.81 52.54 -7.03
CA ASP A 750 19.02 52.01 -7.70
C ASP A 750 19.63 53.03 -8.69
N GLU A 751 18.81 53.70 -9.48
CA GLU A 751 19.29 54.74 -10.42
C GLU A 751 19.97 55.87 -9.67
N VAL A 752 19.40 56.28 -8.54
CA VAL A 752 20.00 57.33 -7.69
C VAL A 752 21.30 56.82 -7.07
N GLU A 753 21.29 55.63 -6.48
CA GLU A 753 22.48 55.06 -5.87
C GLU A 753 23.61 54.85 -6.86
N GLU A 754 23.32 54.38 -8.09
CA GLU A 754 24.33 54.17 -9.14
C GLU A 754 25.04 55.52 -9.48
N ILE A 755 24.26 56.57 -9.62
CA ILE A 755 24.82 57.92 -9.88
C ILE A 755 25.71 58.36 -8.71
N ILE A 756 25.26 58.18 -7.47
CA ILE A 756 26.02 58.57 -6.28
C ILE A 756 27.29 57.71 -6.15
N ARG A 757 27.24 56.43 -6.30
CA ARG A 757 28.40 55.53 -6.20
C ARG A 757 29.42 55.81 -7.27
N LYS A 758 28.99 56.02 -8.51
CA LYS A 758 29.87 56.33 -9.64
C LYS A 758 30.57 57.67 -9.45
N ALA A 759 29.88 58.67 -8.94
CA ALA A 759 30.44 60.02 -8.71
C ALA A 759 31.29 60.10 -7.44
N GLY A 760 30.92 59.37 -6.37
CA GLY A 760 31.63 59.30 -5.09
C GLY A 760 32.94 58.52 -5.16
N GLY A 761 33.04 57.58 -6.09
CA GLY A 761 34.27 56.85 -6.41
C GLY A 761 34.74 55.94 -5.25
N LYS A 762 36.02 55.58 -5.27
CA LYS A 762 36.59 54.54 -4.35
C LYS A 762 36.59 54.89 -2.87
N HIS A 763 36.38 56.14 -2.49
CA HIS A 763 36.36 56.58 -1.12
C HIS A 763 34.96 56.57 -0.48
N LEU A 764 33.90 56.40 -1.25
CA LEU A 764 32.55 56.18 -0.76
C LEU A 764 32.44 54.74 -0.29
N GLU A 765 32.55 54.54 1.02
CA GLU A 765 32.52 53.21 1.67
C GLU A 765 31.09 52.67 1.77
N THR A 766 30.16 53.45 2.30
CA THR A 766 28.76 53.11 2.42
C THR A 766 27.84 54.19 1.93
N LEU A 767 26.71 53.82 1.39
CA LEU A 767 25.60 54.63 0.96
C LEU A 767 24.30 54.01 1.48
N ARG A 768 23.54 54.77 2.26
CA ARG A 768 22.31 54.27 2.89
C ARG A 768 21.20 55.28 2.71
N LEU A 769 20.10 54.88 2.08
CA LEU A 769 18.83 55.57 2.13
C LEU A 769 18.24 55.39 3.54
N PHE A 770 17.95 56.52 4.24
CA PHE A 770 17.39 56.43 5.60
C PHE A 770 16.03 57.11 5.74
N ASP A 771 15.61 57.93 4.75
CA ASP A 771 14.28 58.55 4.74
C ASP A 771 13.72 58.68 3.33
N LEU A 772 12.44 58.44 3.17
CA LEU A 772 11.68 58.62 1.95
C LEU A 772 10.37 59.34 2.30
N TYR A 773 10.18 60.56 1.76
CA TYR A 773 8.97 61.32 1.97
C TYR A 773 8.27 61.67 0.68
N GLN A 774 6.96 61.37 0.62
CA GLN A 774 6.05 61.76 -0.44
C GLN A 774 4.83 62.41 0.18
N GLY A 775 4.66 63.73 -0.01
CA GLY A 775 3.53 64.47 0.58
C GLY A 775 3.50 65.93 0.17
N GLU A 776 2.60 66.69 0.76
CA GLU A 776 2.31 68.10 0.39
C GLU A 776 3.54 69.06 0.40
N GLN A 777 4.60 68.69 1.11
CA GLN A 777 5.80 69.53 1.21
C GLN A 777 6.84 69.20 0.10
N VAL A 778 6.50 68.35 -0.85
CA VAL A 778 7.35 67.97 -1.97
C VAL A 778 6.66 68.38 -3.26
N LYS A 779 7.45 68.87 -4.24
CA LYS A 779 6.92 69.27 -5.55
C LYS A 779 6.17 68.11 -6.19
N GLU A 780 5.02 68.42 -6.78
CA GLU A 780 4.20 67.42 -7.50
C GLU A 780 5.03 66.72 -8.56
N GLY A 781 4.91 65.38 -8.65
CA GLY A 781 5.69 64.50 -9.51
C GLY A 781 7.10 64.18 -8.99
N CYS A 782 7.45 64.57 -7.74
CA CYS A 782 8.73 64.30 -7.10
C CYS A 782 8.54 63.55 -5.77
N LYS A 783 9.63 63.00 -5.24
CA LYS A 783 9.78 62.41 -3.93
C LYS A 783 11.05 62.94 -3.27
N SER A 784 11.07 63.05 -1.96
CA SER A 784 12.25 63.39 -1.18
C SER A 784 12.94 62.09 -0.75
N MET A 785 14.22 61.95 -1.01
CA MET A 785 15.05 60.81 -0.60
C MET A 785 16.28 61.34 0.15
N ALA A 786 16.50 60.83 1.36
CA ALA A 786 17.62 61.24 2.19
C ALA A 786 18.62 60.07 2.35
N TYR A 787 19.86 60.37 1.99
CA TYR A 787 20.95 59.40 2.02
C TYR A 787 22.01 59.78 2.99
N ASN A 788 22.52 58.82 3.77
CA ASN A 788 23.75 58.95 4.53
C ASN A 788 24.92 58.36 3.71
N LEU A 789 25.95 59.12 3.48
CA LEU A 789 27.15 58.77 2.76
C LEU A 789 28.32 58.69 3.72
N THR A 790 29.01 57.57 3.76
CA THR A 790 30.21 57.39 4.56
C THR A 790 31.44 57.31 3.64
N PHE A 791 32.38 58.23 3.88
CA PHE A 791 33.62 58.27 3.13
C PHE A 791 34.80 57.85 4.00
N ARG A 792 35.74 57.10 3.46
CA ARG A 792 36.95 56.64 4.15
C ARG A 792 38.11 56.45 3.16
N ALA A 793 39.32 56.70 3.68
CA ALA A 793 40.55 56.33 2.99
C ALA A 793 41.30 55.26 3.79
N GLU A 794 41.96 54.32 3.11
CA GLU A 794 42.70 53.21 3.72
C GLU A 794 44.02 53.63 4.33
N ASP A 795 44.59 54.73 3.81
CA ASP A 795 45.95 55.18 4.03
C ASP A 795 46.05 56.44 4.94
N ARG A 796 44.93 57.18 5.17
CA ARG A 796 44.92 58.42 5.98
C ARG A 796 43.54 58.81 6.44
N THR A 797 43.48 59.78 7.31
CA THR A 797 42.23 60.50 7.66
C THR A 797 41.86 61.45 6.54
N LEU A 798 40.63 61.48 6.11
CA LEU A 798 40.11 62.42 5.09
C LEU A 798 39.90 63.76 5.71
N THR A 799 40.16 64.77 4.91
CA THR A 799 39.89 66.18 5.26
C THR A 799 38.47 66.57 4.81
N ASP A 800 37.85 67.55 5.50
CA ASP A 800 36.50 67.99 5.13
C ASP A 800 36.51 68.57 3.68
N LYS A 801 37.55 69.23 3.25
CA LYS A 801 37.64 69.71 1.85
C LYS A 801 37.62 68.66 0.78
N GLU A 802 38.24 67.54 1.04
CA GLU A 802 38.19 66.39 0.11
C GLU A 802 36.76 65.80 0.04
N VAL A 803 36.15 65.61 1.17
CA VAL A 803 34.79 65.08 1.24
C VAL A 803 33.81 66.04 0.58
N ASP A 804 33.91 67.34 0.82
CA ASP A 804 33.01 68.34 0.22
C ASP A 804 33.19 68.37 -1.33
N GLN A 805 34.38 68.17 -1.82
CA GLN A 805 34.66 68.06 -3.30
C GLN A 805 33.96 66.85 -3.91
N TRP A 806 33.92 65.71 -3.21
CA TRP A 806 33.18 64.51 -3.69
C TRP A 806 31.69 64.75 -3.62
N ILE A 807 31.17 65.38 -2.59
CA ILE A 807 29.75 65.75 -2.50
C ILE A 807 29.37 66.68 -3.66
N GLU A 808 30.17 67.70 -3.96
CA GLU A 808 29.93 68.62 -5.08
C GLU A 808 29.90 67.83 -6.45
N LYS A 809 30.77 66.83 -6.61
CA LYS A 809 30.76 65.99 -7.81
C LYS A 809 29.50 65.13 -7.88
N ILE A 810 29.05 64.56 -6.75
CA ILE A 810 27.83 63.79 -6.64
C ILE A 810 26.62 64.69 -6.99
N VAL A 811 26.49 65.84 -6.35
CA VAL A 811 25.40 66.79 -6.62
C VAL A 811 25.37 67.23 -8.07
N LYS A 812 26.52 67.47 -8.66
CA LYS A 812 26.62 67.82 -10.10
C LYS A 812 26.23 66.66 -11.03
N ALA A 813 26.54 65.44 -10.63
CA ALA A 813 26.13 64.23 -11.39
C ALA A 813 24.62 64.00 -11.29
N LEU A 814 24.05 64.14 -10.10
CA LEU A 814 22.62 64.04 -9.85
C LEU A 814 21.82 65.08 -10.61
N GLY A 815 22.35 66.34 -10.67
CA GLY A 815 21.72 67.41 -11.44
C GLY A 815 21.59 67.15 -12.95
N LYS A 816 22.41 66.25 -13.54
CA LYS A 816 22.26 65.84 -14.94
C LYS A 816 21.08 64.87 -15.14
N ALA A 817 20.56 64.27 -14.09
CA ALA A 817 19.40 63.39 -14.05
C ALA A 817 18.17 64.09 -13.44
N ASP A 818 18.15 65.43 -13.46
CA ASP A 818 17.06 66.26 -12.87
C ASP A 818 16.82 66.02 -11.37
N ILE A 819 17.80 65.49 -10.65
CA ILE A 819 17.77 65.25 -9.20
C ILE A 819 18.47 66.46 -8.52
N THR A 820 17.79 67.13 -7.63
CA THR A 820 18.31 68.35 -6.95
C THR A 820 18.35 68.18 -5.43
N LEU A 821 19.19 68.97 -4.76
CA LEU A 821 19.13 69.04 -3.28
C LEU A 821 17.78 69.60 -2.89
N ARG A 822 17.21 69.04 -1.83
CA ARG A 822 16.03 69.57 -1.17
C ARG A 822 16.51 70.70 -0.26
N ALA A 823 15.97 71.86 -0.45
CA ALA A 823 16.31 73.06 0.35
C ALA A 823 15.79 72.93 1.78
#